data_8d6880d91946eaedf5a9386a0a6e84af
#
_entry.id   8d6880d91946eaedf5a9386a0a6e84af
#
_cell.length_a   1.000
_cell.length_b   1.000
_cell.length_c   1.000
_cell.angle_alpha   90.00
_cell.angle_beta   90.00
_cell.angle_gamma   90.00
#
_symmetry.space_group_name_H-M   'P 1'
#
loop_
_entity.id
_entity.type
_entity.pdbx_description
1 polymer ?
#
loop_
_entity_poly.entity_id
_entity_poly.type
_entity_poly.pdbx_seq_one_letter_code
_entity_poly.pdbx_strand_id
1 'polypeptide(L)'
;MERRCSSNELHNLIEAIKSSEVVENRIELLTQLRDLDLSENSDLSYLIQCLTTFWEDFTCLDVSQCMLNKNILHVAAKYMDSDLSGCLLQFLQLGVKASVWCGKHLKMTRMSKEESQEEEHCNLFFQLLMDFFSYSAASFLALTRYPVSNNEESMSIVEKFTLEQLNLTKDAISDSKAISSAGLDILKVAQAVIDVVIRLCKDYSIVVNWESCDARYEKVKIGIDCEEHVIVNHVANITKCAIEKLSELGVLAANGGGSLVTILNVSWKGVVNLLQLGKGELAVKVNVADIIVTLISLANESLRCGVEAWSSAQKEAISVNEARRTFVPVKFYLINAIKISSLFPSQAVMVYKEITLCVLIISTLRISLSHENFLKAASEVLVELLEKSSLELLNSLLNSDLVKQELKFEMLNWLFAKECRSNSIQGDPSNRTASTDEIFSVSCEAMPGGKVLLPGRVALFLSFLMYSPDLEEDVKLAITRKLGWFLDTLTDEDLYSSILVSQIPVLYSSGKTLELVWEPLFSALLHGLKTFMIVVSSCQAWEELMSFLLDNFFHPHFLCWEIVMELWRFLVCHAEMDLVNDIIDKLCVMMKSLVSSESVFVPGSAVRKMARSICILLTHCRQSVVDQVYSIVVGDDNSQSSSIMYVALLLEGFPMDSLSDNLRNFAKQKIITDYFSFIERIDDKSICAPCSGAFGVPVFALSASLQSLQVIISDIDMKTLKFLVATIRRYRHLTDKLMKDHYRKLLSETLGIISNMKHLYISDEMDEVIFELQDLFISGSVVSDVQFYQCKAELALFLTGIANIKMSESDDCAKSVAVWELYHMALRERHWALVHLALAAFGYFASRTNCTQLWKFVPQDAALSYDLVSGNEPNEGRFMSEFKVFLDKELALVTVAHSSEQLELLVKEGLMLREITEKVSNIKLEPTGCENMETDGEIQCNKRRKLPDGISKGVELLQNGLKFIGDGISQWQQNQSESIELQDKFLTQLSCLEDVISQIVGMTNSG
;
A
#
# COMPACT_ATOMS: atom_id res chain seq x y z
N MET A 1 -40.13 -64.33 7.98
CA MET A 1 -39.37 -65.56 8.14
C MET A 1 -38.15 -65.48 7.24
N GLU A 2 -37.06 -65.05 7.80
CA GLU A 2 -35.77 -64.97 7.09
C GLU A 2 -35.23 -66.39 7.01
N ARG A 3 -35.01 -66.87 5.76
CA ARG A 3 -34.39 -68.16 5.52
C ARG A 3 -32.90 -68.05 5.71
N ARG A 4 -32.36 -68.60 6.82
CA ARG A 4 -30.94 -68.83 6.92
C ARG A 4 -30.48 -69.73 5.81
N CYS A 5 -29.60 -69.25 4.93
CA CYS A 5 -29.06 -69.98 3.80
C CYS A 5 -28.00 -71.00 4.31
N SER A 6 -28.05 -72.23 3.71
CA SER A 6 -26.94 -73.16 3.90
C SER A 6 -25.81 -72.86 2.90
N SER A 7 -24.55 -73.07 3.28
CA SER A 7 -23.35 -72.84 2.40
C SER A 7 -23.52 -73.63 1.06
N ASN A 8 -24.26 -74.73 1.02
CA ASN A 8 -24.55 -75.44 -0.18
C ASN A 8 -25.48 -74.68 -1.14
N GLU A 9 -26.46 -73.93 -0.65
CA GLU A 9 -27.36 -73.08 -1.46
C GLU A 9 -26.64 -71.95 -2.19
N LEU A 10 -25.72 -71.31 -1.48
CA LEU A 10 -24.86 -70.32 -2.06
C LEU A 10 -23.94 -70.86 -3.17
N HIS A 11 -23.33 -72.06 -2.91
CA HIS A 11 -22.48 -72.72 -3.89
C HIS A 11 -23.20 -73.11 -5.15
N ASN A 12 -24.44 -73.68 -5.01
CA ASN A 12 -25.30 -74.08 -6.13
C ASN A 12 -25.70 -72.87 -7.01
N LEU A 13 -26.06 -71.74 -6.40
CA LEU A 13 -26.39 -70.52 -7.16
C LEU A 13 -25.18 -69.92 -7.88
N ILE A 14 -24.02 -69.93 -7.27
CA ILE A 14 -22.78 -69.44 -7.89
C ILE A 14 -22.39 -70.28 -9.08
N GLU A 15 -22.49 -71.64 -8.96
CA GLU A 15 -22.24 -72.55 -10.08
C GLU A 15 -23.31 -72.45 -11.19
N ALA A 16 -24.55 -72.11 -10.86
CA ALA A 16 -25.63 -71.88 -11.86
C ALA A 16 -25.32 -70.59 -12.65
N ILE A 17 -24.79 -69.51 -11.97
CA ILE A 17 -24.40 -68.29 -12.64
C ILE A 17 -23.20 -68.53 -13.54
N LYS A 18 -22.18 -69.27 -13.11
CA LYS A 18 -21.03 -69.64 -13.91
C LYS A 18 -21.37 -70.40 -15.18
N SER A 19 -22.31 -71.35 -15.06
CA SER A 19 -22.72 -72.23 -16.17
C SER A 19 -23.72 -71.59 -17.13
N SER A 20 -24.34 -70.46 -16.76
CA SER A 20 -25.31 -69.78 -17.62
C SER A 20 -24.61 -68.98 -18.71
N GLU A 21 -24.93 -69.20 -19.97
CA GLU A 21 -24.41 -68.40 -21.12
C GLU A 21 -25.32 -67.21 -21.42
N VAL A 22 -26.55 -67.15 -20.89
CA VAL A 22 -27.54 -66.12 -21.17
C VAL A 22 -27.49 -65.05 -20.09
N VAL A 23 -27.32 -63.78 -20.47
CA VAL A 23 -27.13 -62.63 -19.54
C VAL A 23 -28.36 -62.38 -18.69
N GLU A 24 -29.56 -62.49 -19.24
CA GLU A 24 -30.85 -62.34 -18.55
C GLU A 24 -31.01 -63.38 -17.43
N ASN A 25 -30.63 -64.66 -17.67
CA ASN A 25 -30.66 -65.71 -16.66
C ASN A 25 -29.68 -65.42 -15.53
N ARG A 26 -28.46 -64.89 -15.87
CA ARG A 26 -27.47 -64.42 -14.85
C ARG A 26 -28.04 -63.32 -13.98
N ILE A 27 -28.78 -62.37 -14.56
CA ILE A 27 -29.43 -61.28 -13.83
C ILE A 27 -30.47 -61.80 -12.84
N GLU A 28 -31.30 -62.77 -13.28
CA GLU A 28 -32.31 -63.39 -12.45
C GLU A 28 -31.68 -64.17 -11.28
N LEU A 29 -30.62 -64.93 -11.54
CA LEU A 29 -29.86 -65.64 -10.51
C LEU A 29 -29.17 -64.72 -9.52
N LEU A 30 -28.63 -63.57 -9.97
CA LEU A 30 -28.07 -62.55 -9.09
C LEU A 30 -29.17 -61.92 -8.22
N THR A 31 -30.36 -61.73 -8.73
CA THR A 31 -31.48 -61.23 -7.91
C THR A 31 -31.84 -62.21 -6.81
N GLN A 32 -31.90 -63.54 -7.13
CA GLN A 32 -32.06 -64.57 -6.11
C GLN A 32 -30.93 -64.62 -5.09
N LEU A 33 -29.67 -64.41 -5.55
CA LEU A 33 -28.48 -64.31 -4.70
C LEU A 33 -28.56 -63.12 -3.76
N ARG A 34 -29.13 -62.00 -4.22
CA ARG A 34 -29.33 -60.78 -3.39
C ARG A 34 -30.31 -61.06 -2.24
N ASP A 35 -31.30 -61.94 -2.43
CA ASP A 35 -32.34 -62.25 -1.43
C ASP A 35 -31.85 -63.23 -0.35
N LEU A 36 -30.64 -63.81 -0.51
CA LEU A 36 -30.00 -64.66 0.50
C LEU A 36 -29.46 -63.88 1.70
N ASP A 37 -29.54 -64.53 2.87
CA ASP A 37 -28.95 -63.96 4.11
C ASP A 37 -27.73 -64.79 4.53
N LEU A 38 -26.56 -64.23 4.39
CA LEU A 38 -25.27 -64.85 4.73
C LEU A 38 -24.83 -64.42 6.10
N SER A 39 -24.52 -65.33 6.97
CA SER A 39 -24.09 -65.04 8.35
C SER A 39 -22.64 -65.39 8.61
N GLU A 40 -21.93 -66.04 7.68
CA GLU A 40 -20.51 -66.42 7.86
C GLU A 40 -19.55 -65.61 6.98
N ASN A 41 -18.48 -65.08 7.56
CA ASN A 41 -17.49 -64.27 6.83
C ASN A 41 -16.75 -65.07 5.73
N SER A 42 -16.61 -66.38 5.84
CA SER A 42 -16.01 -67.25 4.83
C SER A 42 -16.87 -67.32 3.55
N ASP A 43 -18.20 -67.45 3.71
CA ASP A 43 -19.14 -67.46 2.62
C ASP A 43 -19.24 -66.11 1.92
N LEU A 44 -19.17 -65.01 2.71
CA LEU A 44 -19.16 -63.65 2.19
C LEU A 44 -17.87 -63.36 1.38
N SER A 45 -16.70 -63.77 1.86
CA SER A 45 -15.43 -63.63 1.14
C SER A 45 -15.45 -64.35 -0.21
N TYR A 46 -15.93 -65.60 -0.20
CA TYR A 46 -16.09 -66.42 -1.43
C TYR A 46 -17.09 -65.78 -2.40
N LEU A 47 -18.25 -65.32 -1.91
CA LEU A 47 -19.22 -64.63 -2.72
C LEU A 47 -18.60 -63.42 -3.45
N ILE A 48 -17.97 -62.50 -2.74
CA ILE A 48 -17.45 -61.29 -3.32
C ILE A 48 -16.31 -61.57 -4.33
N GLN A 49 -15.47 -62.56 -4.04
CA GLN A 49 -14.48 -63.02 -5.00
C GLN A 49 -15.12 -63.54 -6.29
N CYS A 50 -16.24 -64.33 -6.20
CA CYS A 50 -16.98 -64.79 -7.35
C CYS A 50 -17.64 -63.65 -8.11
N LEU A 51 -18.28 -62.67 -7.41
CA LEU A 51 -18.83 -61.47 -8.02
C LEU A 51 -17.77 -60.67 -8.78
N THR A 52 -16.54 -60.59 -8.26
CA THR A 52 -15.40 -59.95 -8.95
C THR A 52 -15.03 -60.65 -10.24
N THR A 53 -15.19 -62.01 -10.31
CA THR A 53 -14.99 -62.78 -11.56
C THR A 53 -16.14 -62.61 -12.54
N PHE A 54 -17.39 -62.44 -12.04
CA PHE A 54 -18.57 -62.22 -12.87
C PHE A 54 -18.69 -60.84 -13.47
N TRP A 55 -17.95 -59.85 -12.90
CA TRP A 55 -17.91 -58.51 -13.45
C TRP A 55 -17.38 -58.49 -14.87
N GLU A 56 -18.22 -58.09 -15.80
CA GLU A 56 -17.84 -58.06 -17.23
C GLU A 56 -16.92 -56.86 -17.55
N ASP A 57 -15.82 -57.17 -18.21
CA ASP A 57 -14.81 -56.16 -18.56
C ASP A 57 -14.99 -55.55 -19.96
N PHE A 58 -15.94 -56.03 -20.74
CA PHE A 58 -16.21 -55.53 -22.08
C PHE A 58 -16.70 -54.07 -22.00
N THR A 59 -16.18 -53.24 -22.88
CA THR A 59 -16.65 -51.87 -23.06
C THR A 59 -17.55 -51.83 -24.30
N CYS A 60 -18.83 -52.06 -24.10
CA CYS A 60 -19.87 -51.93 -25.12
C CYS A 60 -21.08 -51.20 -24.60
N LEU A 61 -21.87 -50.58 -25.46
CA LEU A 61 -23.09 -49.82 -25.12
C LEU A 61 -24.31 -50.80 -25.06
N ASP A 62 -24.14 -51.93 -24.37
CA ASP A 62 -25.19 -52.92 -24.19
C ASP A 62 -25.92 -52.75 -22.87
N VAL A 63 -27.23 -52.59 -22.92
CA VAL A 63 -28.14 -52.44 -21.77
C VAL A 63 -28.08 -53.63 -20.83
N SER A 64 -28.08 -54.86 -21.39
CA SER A 64 -28.09 -56.10 -20.60
C SER A 64 -26.83 -56.26 -19.78
N GLN A 65 -25.69 -55.86 -20.33
CA GLN A 65 -24.41 -55.90 -19.63
C GLN A 65 -24.29 -54.84 -18.51
N CYS A 66 -24.74 -53.63 -18.80
CA CYS A 66 -24.83 -52.60 -17.76
C CYS A 66 -25.75 -53.05 -16.62
N MET A 67 -26.89 -53.72 -16.94
CA MET A 67 -27.82 -54.26 -15.96
C MET A 67 -27.18 -55.39 -15.14
N LEU A 68 -26.38 -56.26 -15.77
CA LEU A 68 -25.65 -57.35 -15.10
C LEU A 68 -24.69 -56.75 -14.04
N ASN A 69 -23.83 -55.80 -14.46
CA ASN A 69 -22.91 -55.18 -13.55
C ASN A 69 -23.59 -54.37 -12.43
N LYS A 70 -24.73 -53.75 -12.71
CA LYS A 70 -25.57 -53.10 -11.68
C LYS A 70 -26.10 -54.10 -10.65
N ASN A 71 -26.58 -55.30 -11.07
CA ASN A 71 -27.06 -56.32 -10.13
C ASN A 71 -25.89 -56.91 -9.30
N ILE A 72 -24.69 -57.10 -9.88
CA ILE A 72 -23.51 -57.52 -9.15
C ILE A 72 -23.20 -56.51 -8.04
N LEU A 73 -23.22 -55.19 -8.38
CA LEU A 73 -22.98 -54.13 -7.41
C LEU A 73 -24.04 -54.11 -6.30
N HIS A 74 -25.33 -54.28 -6.63
CA HIS A 74 -26.39 -54.32 -5.65
C HIS A 74 -26.28 -55.51 -4.67
N VAL A 75 -25.87 -56.70 -5.16
CA VAL A 75 -25.59 -57.86 -4.30
C VAL A 75 -24.44 -57.51 -3.33
N ALA A 76 -23.34 -56.97 -3.82
CA ALA A 76 -22.20 -56.57 -2.98
C ALA A 76 -22.59 -55.47 -1.97
N ALA A 77 -23.34 -54.45 -2.43
CA ALA A 77 -23.76 -53.31 -1.59
C ALA A 77 -24.65 -53.74 -0.39
N LYS A 78 -25.49 -54.77 -0.57
CA LYS A 78 -26.35 -55.32 0.51
C LYS A 78 -25.55 -55.70 1.75
N TYR A 79 -24.32 -56.22 1.58
CA TYR A 79 -23.51 -56.74 2.67
C TYR A 79 -22.51 -55.71 3.24
N MET A 80 -22.49 -54.44 2.75
CA MET A 80 -21.58 -53.43 3.23
C MET A 80 -21.79 -53.03 4.70
N ASP A 81 -23.00 -53.26 5.23
CA ASP A 81 -23.33 -52.99 6.65
C ASP A 81 -23.08 -54.21 7.56
N SER A 82 -22.63 -55.35 6.99
CA SER A 82 -22.29 -56.57 7.73
C SER A 82 -20.91 -56.48 8.37
N ASP A 83 -20.48 -57.44 9.17
CA ASP A 83 -19.12 -57.55 9.67
C ASP A 83 -18.16 -57.94 8.53
N LEU A 84 -17.34 -56.96 8.10
CA LEU A 84 -16.38 -57.10 7.00
C LEU A 84 -14.95 -57.42 7.46
N SER A 85 -14.74 -57.71 8.73
CA SER A 85 -13.39 -57.86 9.31
C SER A 85 -12.45 -58.86 8.60
N GLY A 86 -13.02 -59.88 7.90
CA GLY A 86 -12.25 -60.91 7.20
C GLY A 86 -12.29 -60.82 5.66
N CYS A 87 -13.16 -59.98 5.05
CA CYS A 87 -13.43 -60.01 3.61
C CYS A 87 -13.38 -58.62 2.95
N LEU A 88 -13.02 -57.57 3.68
CA LEU A 88 -12.99 -56.19 3.16
C LEU A 88 -12.09 -56.03 1.92
N LEU A 89 -10.94 -56.72 1.85
CA LEU A 89 -10.05 -56.66 0.71
C LEU A 89 -10.71 -57.12 -0.59
N GLN A 90 -11.58 -58.13 -0.56
CA GLN A 90 -12.31 -58.60 -1.74
C GLN A 90 -13.30 -57.55 -2.24
N PHE A 91 -13.97 -56.81 -1.33
CA PHE A 91 -14.81 -55.67 -1.68
C PHE A 91 -14.00 -54.57 -2.37
N LEU A 92 -12.81 -54.24 -1.84
CA LEU A 92 -11.95 -53.27 -2.50
C LEU A 92 -11.46 -53.68 -3.88
N GLN A 93 -11.11 -54.98 -4.06
CA GLN A 93 -10.73 -55.52 -5.36
C GLN A 93 -11.87 -55.43 -6.40
N LEU A 94 -13.13 -55.79 -5.99
CA LEU A 94 -14.30 -55.55 -6.81
C LEU A 94 -14.46 -54.08 -7.17
N GLY A 95 -14.29 -53.17 -6.18
CA GLY A 95 -14.36 -51.75 -6.36
C GLY A 95 -13.31 -51.19 -7.34
N VAL A 96 -12.06 -51.70 -7.31
CA VAL A 96 -11.02 -51.38 -8.29
C VAL A 96 -11.43 -51.78 -9.70
N LYS A 97 -11.90 -53.02 -9.88
CA LYS A 97 -12.34 -53.53 -11.18
C LYS A 97 -13.51 -52.74 -11.74
N ALA A 98 -14.53 -52.47 -10.90
CA ALA A 98 -15.69 -51.66 -11.26
C ALA A 98 -15.31 -50.22 -11.60
N SER A 99 -14.40 -49.58 -10.85
CA SER A 99 -13.95 -48.23 -11.13
C SER A 99 -13.28 -48.09 -12.49
N VAL A 100 -12.34 -48.98 -12.81
CA VAL A 100 -11.65 -49.01 -14.11
C VAL A 100 -12.63 -49.19 -15.26
N TRP A 101 -13.64 -50.10 -15.10
CA TRP A 101 -14.68 -50.29 -16.10
C TRP A 101 -15.55 -49.06 -16.25
N CYS A 102 -16.08 -48.49 -15.15
CA CYS A 102 -16.88 -47.26 -15.16
C CYS A 102 -16.15 -46.11 -15.83
N GLY A 103 -14.85 -45.94 -15.57
CA GLY A 103 -14.05 -44.88 -16.19
C GLY A 103 -13.90 -45.03 -17.71
N LYS A 104 -13.69 -46.26 -18.20
CA LYS A 104 -13.68 -46.55 -19.64
C LYS A 104 -15.04 -46.31 -20.27
N HIS A 105 -16.11 -46.76 -19.60
CA HIS A 105 -17.48 -46.65 -20.08
C HIS A 105 -17.98 -45.21 -20.12
N LEU A 106 -17.61 -44.40 -19.15
CA LEU A 106 -17.92 -42.95 -19.12
C LEU A 106 -17.37 -42.25 -20.37
N LYS A 107 -16.10 -42.56 -20.75
CA LYS A 107 -15.49 -42.04 -21.96
C LYS A 107 -16.20 -42.47 -23.25
N MET A 108 -16.66 -43.72 -23.33
CA MET A 108 -17.41 -44.19 -24.48
C MET A 108 -18.80 -43.53 -24.57
N THR A 109 -19.52 -43.44 -23.46
CA THR A 109 -20.86 -42.80 -23.39
C THR A 109 -20.78 -41.31 -23.81
N ARG A 110 -19.65 -40.65 -23.56
CA ARG A 110 -19.42 -39.27 -24.02
C ARG A 110 -19.25 -39.16 -25.53
N MET A 111 -18.71 -40.19 -26.18
CA MET A 111 -18.42 -40.17 -27.62
C MET A 111 -19.62 -40.49 -28.49
N SER A 112 -20.64 -41.21 -27.94
CA SER A 112 -21.83 -41.68 -28.66
C SER A 112 -22.99 -40.71 -28.39
N LYS A 113 -23.33 -39.79 -29.25
CA LYS A 113 -24.34 -38.76 -28.98
C LYS A 113 -25.62 -38.81 -29.87
N GLU A 114 -25.82 -39.84 -30.74
CA GLU A 114 -26.75 -39.62 -31.85
C GLU A 114 -27.93 -40.64 -32.05
N GLU A 115 -28.13 -41.71 -31.22
CA GLU A 115 -29.25 -42.68 -31.43
C GLU A 115 -30.11 -42.91 -30.20
N SER A 116 -31.44 -43.14 -30.37
CA SER A 116 -32.44 -43.28 -29.28
C SER A 116 -32.26 -44.48 -28.36
N GLN A 117 -31.59 -45.55 -28.78
CA GLN A 117 -31.23 -46.69 -27.92
C GLN A 117 -30.11 -46.38 -26.96
N GLU A 118 -29.31 -45.40 -27.28
CA GLU A 118 -28.20 -44.89 -26.44
C GLU A 118 -28.72 -44.10 -25.23
N GLU A 119 -29.92 -43.51 -25.30
CA GLU A 119 -30.51 -42.78 -24.17
C GLU A 119 -30.88 -43.68 -23.00
N GLU A 120 -31.46 -44.87 -23.27
CA GLU A 120 -31.80 -45.85 -22.24
C GLU A 120 -30.54 -46.42 -21.59
N HIS A 121 -29.53 -46.75 -22.38
CA HIS A 121 -28.24 -47.20 -21.89
C HIS A 121 -27.56 -46.13 -21.04
N CYS A 122 -27.53 -44.87 -21.50
CA CYS A 122 -26.93 -43.74 -20.76
C CYS A 122 -27.61 -43.56 -19.40
N ASN A 123 -28.93 -43.56 -19.35
CA ASN A 123 -29.68 -43.39 -18.10
C ASN A 123 -29.39 -44.54 -17.11
N LEU A 124 -29.33 -45.78 -17.59
CA LEU A 124 -28.98 -46.93 -16.77
C LEU A 124 -27.51 -46.84 -16.27
N PHE A 125 -26.60 -46.48 -17.12
CA PHE A 125 -25.20 -46.32 -16.75
C PHE A 125 -25.02 -45.22 -15.70
N PHE A 126 -25.71 -44.09 -15.81
CA PHE A 126 -25.60 -43.02 -14.80
C PHE A 126 -26.20 -43.45 -13.45
N GLN A 127 -27.25 -44.27 -13.45
CA GLN A 127 -27.76 -44.89 -12.22
C GLN A 127 -26.71 -45.83 -11.62
N LEU A 128 -26.09 -46.70 -12.43
CA LEU A 128 -25.03 -47.60 -11.97
C LEU A 128 -23.83 -46.80 -11.43
N LEU A 129 -23.45 -45.70 -12.08
CA LEU A 129 -22.36 -44.83 -11.62
C LEU A 129 -22.67 -44.19 -10.25
N MET A 130 -23.91 -43.75 -10.02
CA MET A 130 -24.36 -43.23 -8.72
C MET A 130 -24.36 -44.32 -7.64
N ASP A 131 -24.87 -45.51 -7.96
CA ASP A 131 -24.84 -46.67 -7.05
C ASP A 131 -23.41 -47.05 -6.72
N PHE A 132 -22.51 -47.00 -7.70
CA PHE A 132 -21.08 -47.28 -7.52
C PHE A 132 -20.37 -46.24 -6.63
N PHE A 133 -20.66 -44.95 -6.79
CA PHE A 133 -20.12 -43.94 -5.86
C PHE A 133 -20.63 -44.14 -4.42
N SER A 134 -21.91 -44.54 -4.26
CA SER A 134 -22.46 -44.89 -2.95
C SER A 134 -21.75 -46.09 -2.34
N TYR A 135 -21.49 -47.12 -3.16
CA TYR A 135 -20.72 -48.31 -2.78
C TYR A 135 -19.27 -47.92 -2.38
N SER A 136 -18.64 -47.06 -3.16
CA SER A 136 -17.29 -46.58 -2.88
C SER A 136 -17.21 -45.80 -1.56
N ALA A 137 -18.19 -44.94 -1.31
CA ALA A 137 -18.28 -44.22 -0.03
C ALA A 137 -18.47 -45.18 1.16
N ALA A 138 -19.31 -46.18 1.02
CA ALA A 138 -19.52 -47.22 2.02
C ALA A 138 -18.23 -48.06 2.24
N SER A 139 -17.50 -48.39 1.16
CA SER A 139 -16.21 -49.10 1.25
C SER A 139 -15.15 -48.31 2.02
N PHE A 140 -15.05 -47.01 1.80
CA PHE A 140 -14.17 -46.13 2.57
C PHE A 140 -14.58 -46.02 4.05
N LEU A 141 -15.89 -45.97 4.33
CA LEU A 141 -16.40 -46.01 5.71
C LEU A 141 -16.11 -47.34 6.38
N ALA A 142 -16.19 -48.48 5.63
CA ALA A 142 -15.81 -49.78 6.14
C ALA A 142 -14.32 -49.85 6.49
N LEU A 143 -13.43 -49.23 5.69
CA LEU A 143 -12.00 -49.13 5.98
C LEU A 143 -11.71 -48.37 7.30
N THR A 144 -12.51 -47.39 7.69
CA THR A 144 -12.37 -46.74 9.00
C THR A 144 -12.85 -47.59 10.16
N ARG A 145 -13.82 -48.48 9.93
CA ARG A 145 -14.36 -49.39 10.97
C ARG A 145 -13.51 -50.64 11.15
N TYR A 146 -13.03 -51.21 10.03
CA TYR A 146 -12.31 -52.47 9.98
C TYR A 146 -10.91 -52.22 9.39
N PRO A 147 -9.90 -51.83 10.21
CA PRO A 147 -8.56 -51.55 9.71
C PRO A 147 -7.97 -52.81 9.07
N VAL A 148 -7.49 -52.66 7.84
CA VAL A 148 -6.88 -53.72 7.06
C VAL A 148 -5.57 -54.17 7.72
N SER A 149 -5.24 -55.49 7.58
CA SER A 149 -3.98 -56.01 8.08
C SER A 149 -2.78 -55.25 7.49
N ASN A 150 -1.77 -54.99 8.34
CA ASN A 150 -0.63 -54.12 8.03
C ASN A 150 0.40 -54.76 7.07
N ASN A 151 -0.01 -55.67 6.19
CA ASN A 151 0.87 -56.24 5.18
C ASN A 151 0.93 -55.37 3.92
N GLU A 152 2.03 -55.40 3.21
CA GLU A 152 2.30 -54.61 2.01
C GLU A 152 1.29 -54.83 0.89
N GLU A 153 0.84 -56.08 0.69
CA GLU A 153 -0.15 -56.43 -0.33
C GLU A 153 -1.54 -55.81 -0.06
N SER A 154 -2.01 -55.86 1.19
CA SER A 154 -3.27 -55.27 1.61
C SER A 154 -3.28 -53.75 1.47
N MET A 155 -2.21 -53.12 1.90
CA MET A 155 -2.07 -51.64 1.80
C MET A 155 -1.95 -51.18 0.33
N SER A 156 -1.27 -51.92 -0.55
CA SER A 156 -1.21 -51.66 -1.98
C SER A 156 -2.59 -51.71 -2.63
N ILE A 157 -3.50 -52.62 -2.20
CA ILE A 157 -4.90 -52.68 -2.68
C ILE A 157 -5.66 -51.43 -2.23
N VAL A 158 -5.49 -50.96 -1.00
CA VAL A 158 -6.10 -49.71 -0.50
C VAL A 158 -5.60 -48.49 -1.27
N GLU A 159 -4.29 -48.38 -1.53
CA GLU A 159 -3.70 -47.30 -2.35
C GLU A 159 -4.33 -47.31 -3.76
N LYS A 160 -4.36 -48.49 -4.42
CA LYS A 160 -4.92 -48.63 -5.76
C LYS A 160 -6.41 -48.30 -5.79
N PHE A 161 -7.17 -48.76 -4.79
CA PHE A 161 -8.62 -48.47 -4.69
C PHE A 161 -8.81 -46.93 -4.55
N THR A 162 -8.09 -46.30 -3.67
CA THR A 162 -8.18 -44.84 -3.45
C THR A 162 -7.85 -44.04 -4.72
N LEU A 163 -6.80 -44.44 -5.44
CA LEU A 163 -6.39 -43.79 -6.67
C LEU A 163 -7.48 -43.92 -7.77
N GLU A 164 -7.98 -45.13 -7.98
CA GLU A 164 -8.98 -45.37 -9.03
C GLU A 164 -10.34 -44.70 -8.72
N GLN A 165 -10.76 -44.68 -7.44
CA GLN A 165 -11.96 -43.95 -7.03
C GLN A 165 -11.85 -42.46 -7.28
N LEU A 166 -10.73 -41.82 -6.91
CA LEU A 166 -10.52 -40.38 -7.10
C LEU A 166 -10.36 -40.02 -8.59
N ASN A 167 -9.77 -40.91 -9.40
CA ASN A 167 -9.70 -40.73 -10.85
C ASN A 167 -11.11 -40.77 -11.48
N LEU A 168 -11.92 -41.78 -11.15
CA LEU A 168 -13.29 -41.86 -11.62
C LEU A 168 -14.15 -40.68 -11.16
N THR A 169 -13.99 -40.26 -9.89
CA THR A 169 -14.68 -39.11 -9.33
C THR A 169 -14.32 -37.82 -10.13
N LYS A 170 -13.06 -37.62 -10.46
CA LYS A 170 -12.61 -36.52 -11.28
C LYS A 170 -13.21 -36.54 -12.68
N ASP A 171 -13.18 -37.74 -13.36
CA ASP A 171 -13.72 -37.89 -14.70
C ASP A 171 -15.23 -37.62 -14.72
N ALA A 172 -15.98 -38.13 -13.73
CA ALA A 172 -17.43 -37.92 -13.59
C ALA A 172 -17.78 -36.44 -13.33
N ILE A 173 -17.01 -35.74 -12.50
CA ILE A 173 -17.20 -34.30 -12.25
C ILE A 173 -16.90 -33.49 -13.50
N SER A 174 -15.86 -33.86 -14.25
CA SER A 174 -15.50 -33.21 -15.52
C SER A 174 -16.64 -33.28 -16.52
N ASP A 175 -17.27 -34.46 -16.61
CA ASP A 175 -18.30 -34.72 -17.59
C ASP A 175 -19.72 -34.34 -17.11
N SER A 176 -19.89 -33.99 -15.84
CA SER A 176 -21.21 -33.68 -15.23
C SER A 176 -22.01 -32.59 -15.97
N LYS A 177 -21.32 -31.63 -16.62
CA LYS A 177 -21.96 -30.57 -17.43
C LYS A 177 -22.54 -31.09 -18.75
N ALA A 178 -21.96 -32.14 -19.31
CA ALA A 178 -22.41 -32.76 -20.54
C ALA A 178 -23.61 -33.67 -20.28
N ILE A 179 -23.84 -34.06 -19.02
CA ILE A 179 -24.91 -34.97 -18.55
C ILE A 179 -26.08 -34.11 -18.05
N SER A 180 -27.04 -33.79 -18.92
CA SER A 180 -28.09 -32.80 -18.60
C SER A 180 -29.11 -33.28 -17.54
N SER A 181 -29.36 -34.59 -17.43
CA SER A 181 -30.45 -35.15 -16.58
C SER A 181 -30.00 -35.59 -15.18
N ALA A 182 -28.79 -36.14 -15.03
CA ALA A 182 -28.26 -36.70 -13.78
C ALA A 182 -27.07 -35.94 -13.18
N GLY A 183 -26.60 -34.88 -13.82
CA GLY A 183 -25.36 -34.21 -13.46
C GLY A 183 -25.31 -33.69 -12.01
N LEU A 184 -26.40 -33.14 -11.48
CA LEU A 184 -26.47 -32.64 -10.10
C LEU A 184 -26.42 -33.77 -9.05
N ASP A 185 -27.04 -34.91 -9.34
CA ASP A 185 -27.06 -36.05 -8.41
C ASP A 185 -25.70 -36.76 -8.41
N ILE A 186 -25.06 -36.88 -9.58
CA ILE A 186 -23.68 -37.36 -9.69
C ILE A 186 -22.72 -36.47 -8.87
N LEU A 187 -22.87 -35.16 -8.93
CA LEU A 187 -22.05 -34.23 -8.14
C LEU A 187 -22.21 -34.43 -6.63
N LYS A 188 -23.44 -34.71 -6.14
CA LYS A 188 -23.69 -34.96 -4.72
C LYS A 188 -23.03 -36.26 -4.24
N VAL A 189 -23.14 -37.33 -5.00
CA VAL A 189 -22.53 -38.63 -4.63
C VAL A 189 -21.01 -38.58 -4.79
N ALA A 190 -20.49 -37.89 -5.79
CA ALA A 190 -19.07 -37.64 -5.97
C ALA A 190 -18.48 -36.82 -4.79
N GLN A 191 -19.19 -35.79 -4.32
CA GLN A 191 -18.82 -35.06 -3.12
C GLN A 191 -18.76 -35.97 -1.89
N ALA A 192 -19.72 -36.85 -1.70
CA ALA A 192 -19.71 -37.79 -0.58
C ALA A 192 -18.48 -38.71 -0.60
N VAL A 193 -18.03 -39.17 -1.78
CA VAL A 193 -16.78 -39.95 -1.92
C VAL A 193 -15.57 -39.10 -1.48
N ILE A 194 -15.46 -37.83 -1.92
CA ILE A 194 -14.38 -36.92 -1.52
C ILE A 194 -14.37 -36.75 0.00
N ASP A 195 -15.51 -36.47 0.63
CA ASP A 195 -15.64 -36.26 2.07
C ASP A 195 -15.17 -37.47 2.87
N VAL A 196 -15.53 -38.67 2.41
CA VAL A 196 -15.18 -39.94 3.08
C VAL A 196 -13.70 -40.27 2.90
N VAL A 197 -13.07 -39.96 1.75
CA VAL A 197 -11.62 -40.11 1.54
C VAL A 197 -10.85 -39.21 2.47
N ILE A 198 -11.26 -37.94 2.60
CA ILE A 198 -10.64 -36.99 3.54
C ILE A 198 -10.75 -37.54 4.98
N ARG A 199 -11.90 -38.10 5.35
CA ARG A 199 -12.10 -38.72 6.65
C ARG A 199 -11.21 -39.92 6.86
N LEU A 200 -11.10 -40.82 5.87
CA LEU A 200 -10.19 -41.98 5.91
C LEU A 200 -8.74 -41.57 6.20
N CYS A 201 -8.21 -40.57 5.43
CA CYS A 201 -6.85 -40.09 5.63
C CYS A 201 -6.66 -39.52 7.06
N LYS A 202 -7.68 -38.82 7.58
CA LYS A 202 -7.67 -38.31 8.95
C LYS A 202 -7.65 -39.44 9.98
N ASP A 203 -8.51 -40.42 9.86
CA ASP A 203 -8.61 -41.55 10.81
C ASP A 203 -7.30 -42.37 10.76
N TYR A 204 -6.68 -42.56 9.59
CA TYR A 204 -5.39 -43.23 9.44
C TYR A 204 -4.24 -42.45 10.05
N SER A 205 -4.26 -41.13 9.95
CA SER A 205 -3.24 -40.25 10.55
C SER A 205 -3.23 -40.33 12.08
N ILE A 206 -4.42 -40.51 12.69
CA ILE A 206 -4.56 -40.72 14.15
C ILE A 206 -4.00 -42.10 14.57
N VAL A 207 -4.29 -43.15 13.81
CA VAL A 207 -3.77 -44.49 14.09
C VAL A 207 -2.24 -44.54 14.05
N VAL A 208 -1.64 -43.84 13.10
CA VAL A 208 -0.19 -43.81 12.92
C VAL A 208 0.49 -42.84 13.91
N ASN A 209 -0.29 -41.99 14.60
CA ASN A 209 0.20 -41.00 15.58
C ASN A 209 1.32 -40.09 15.02
N TRP A 210 1.07 -39.46 13.87
CA TRP A 210 2.04 -38.57 13.19
C TRP A 210 2.56 -37.43 14.04
N GLU A 211 1.77 -36.96 15.03
CA GLU A 211 2.19 -35.89 15.95
C GLU A 211 3.36 -36.30 16.86
N SER A 212 3.55 -37.58 17.13
CA SER A 212 4.64 -38.09 17.98
C SER A 212 5.91 -38.46 17.19
N CYS A 213 5.86 -38.48 15.85
CA CYS A 213 7.01 -38.88 15.02
C CYS A 213 8.10 -37.80 14.99
N ASP A 214 7.79 -36.50 15.10
CA ASP A 214 8.79 -35.43 15.17
C ASP A 214 9.78 -35.60 16.36
N ALA A 215 9.33 -36.17 17.44
CA ALA A 215 10.18 -36.48 18.63
C ALA A 215 11.01 -37.76 18.44
N ARG A 216 10.74 -38.60 17.45
CA ARG A 216 11.41 -39.90 17.21
C ARG A 216 12.60 -39.82 16.27
N TYR A 217 12.72 -38.79 15.43
CA TYR A 217 13.86 -38.62 14.51
C TYR A 217 15.21 -38.56 15.26
N GLU A 218 15.22 -38.11 16.51
CA GLU A 218 16.43 -38.18 17.37
C GLU A 218 16.72 -39.57 17.94
N LYS A 219 15.72 -40.49 17.97
CA LYS A 219 15.85 -41.85 18.55
C LYS A 219 16.11 -42.96 17.54
N VAL A 220 16.03 -42.74 16.23
CA VAL A 220 16.22 -43.74 15.16
C VAL A 220 17.67 -44.20 14.96
N LYS A 221 18.61 -43.80 15.81
CA LYS A 221 19.95 -44.44 15.89
C LYS A 221 19.97 -45.79 16.60
N ILE A 222 18.83 -46.28 17.08
CA ILE A 222 18.73 -47.56 17.82
C ILE A 222 17.56 -48.35 17.19
N GLY A 223 17.89 -49.40 16.44
CA GLY A 223 17.05 -50.37 15.76
C GLY A 223 15.64 -50.61 16.34
N ILE A 224 14.60 -49.96 15.78
CA ILE A 224 13.21 -50.22 16.12
C ILE A 224 12.44 -50.50 14.82
N ASP A 225 11.78 -51.62 14.81
CA ASP A 225 10.72 -52.20 13.96
C ASP A 225 10.53 -51.67 12.52
N CYS A 226 10.98 -52.47 11.54
CA CYS A 226 10.70 -52.31 10.11
C CYS A 226 9.19 -52.23 9.75
N GLU A 227 8.33 -52.82 10.54
CA GLU A 227 6.89 -52.88 10.28
C GLU A 227 6.14 -51.54 10.45
N GLU A 228 6.49 -50.78 11.52
CA GLU A 228 5.86 -49.43 11.72
C GLU A 228 6.26 -48.46 10.60
N HIS A 229 7.44 -48.51 10.05
CA HIS A 229 7.89 -47.66 8.95
C HIS A 229 7.12 -47.94 7.65
N VAL A 230 6.74 -49.19 7.39
CA VAL A 230 5.98 -49.59 6.20
C VAL A 230 4.59 -48.99 6.24
N ILE A 231 3.92 -49.03 7.39
CA ILE A 231 2.55 -48.49 7.57
C ILE A 231 2.54 -46.98 7.42
N VAL A 232 3.47 -46.27 8.08
CA VAL A 232 3.63 -44.80 7.96
C VAL A 232 3.82 -44.43 6.48
N ASN A 233 4.63 -45.18 5.75
CA ASN A 233 4.88 -44.94 4.34
C ASN A 233 3.62 -45.09 3.47
N HIS A 234 2.82 -46.14 3.70
CA HIS A 234 1.56 -46.39 2.98
C HIS A 234 0.51 -45.32 3.28
N VAL A 235 0.33 -44.97 4.56
CA VAL A 235 -0.62 -43.91 4.95
C VAL A 235 -0.22 -42.56 4.32
N ALA A 236 1.09 -42.28 4.28
CA ALA A 236 1.62 -41.09 3.62
C ALA A 236 1.40 -41.11 2.09
N ASN A 237 1.51 -42.29 1.45
CA ASN A 237 1.24 -42.45 0.02
C ASN A 237 -0.26 -42.26 -0.30
N ILE A 238 -1.15 -42.86 0.49
CA ILE A 238 -2.59 -42.67 0.36
C ILE A 238 -2.96 -41.20 0.50
N THR A 239 -2.44 -40.55 1.54
CA THR A 239 -2.68 -39.14 1.80
C THR A 239 -2.10 -38.24 0.70
N LYS A 240 -0.89 -38.54 0.20
CA LYS A 240 -0.30 -37.87 -0.97
C LYS A 240 -1.20 -37.99 -2.19
N CYS A 241 -1.62 -39.20 -2.53
CA CYS A 241 -2.53 -39.43 -3.65
C CYS A 241 -3.82 -38.63 -3.52
N ALA A 242 -4.42 -38.62 -2.31
CA ALA A 242 -5.61 -37.83 -2.04
C ALA A 242 -5.36 -36.31 -2.24
N ILE A 243 -4.24 -35.76 -1.74
CA ILE A 243 -3.87 -34.34 -1.90
C ILE A 243 -3.71 -33.99 -3.38
N GLU A 244 -2.97 -34.78 -4.14
CA GLU A 244 -2.73 -34.57 -5.58
C GLU A 244 -4.05 -34.57 -6.36
N LYS A 245 -4.90 -35.57 -6.12
CA LYS A 245 -6.21 -35.68 -6.81
C LYS A 245 -7.20 -34.60 -6.39
N LEU A 246 -7.21 -34.21 -5.12
CA LEU A 246 -8.03 -33.10 -4.65
C LEU A 246 -7.54 -31.75 -5.24
N SER A 247 -6.25 -31.57 -5.42
CA SER A 247 -5.69 -30.40 -6.10
C SER A 247 -6.13 -30.35 -7.58
N GLU A 248 -6.04 -31.48 -8.31
CA GLU A 248 -6.52 -31.60 -9.68
C GLU A 248 -8.05 -31.30 -9.77
N LEU A 249 -8.86 -31.84 -8.83
CA LEU A 249 -10.28 -31.53 -8.72
C LEU A 249 -10.56 -30.06 -8.43
N GLY A 250 -9.77 -29.44 -7.57
CA GLY A 250 -9.87 -28.03 -7.26
C GLY A 250 -9.62 -27.15 -8.49
N VAL A 251 -8.63 -27.47 -9.33
CA VAL A 251 -8.36 -26.80 -10.61
C VAL A 251 -9.51 -27.00 -11.59
N LEU A 252 -9.99 -28.23 -11.73
CA LEU A 252 -11.13 -28.55 -12.59
C LEU A 252 -12.40 -27.78 -12.18
N ALA A 253 -12.67 -27.72 -10.89
CA ALA A 253 -13.84 -27.00 -10.35
C ALA A 253 -13.73 -25.49 -10.53
N ALA A 254 -12.52 -24.91 -10.45
CA ALA A 254 -12.26 -23.49 -10.72
C ALA A 254 -12.64 -23.15 -12.18
N ASN A 255 -12.27 -23.99 -13.13
CA ASN A 255 -12.57 -23.81 -14.55
C ASN A 255 -14.04 -24.13 -14.89
N GLY A 256 -14.70 -24.86 -14.01
CA GLY A 256 -16.08 -25.33 -14.20
C GLY A 256 -17.17 -24.27 -13.94
N GLY A 257 -16.87 -23.19 -13.26
CA GLY A 257 -17.80 -22.10 -12.92
C GLY A 257 -18.73 -22.41 -11.75
N GLY A 258 -19.81 -21.62 -11.59
CA GLY A 258 -20.67 -21.62 -10.39
C GLY A 258 -21.32 -22.96 -10.00
N SER A 259 -21.53 -23.90 -10.93
CA SER A 259 -22.09 -25.21 -10.65
C SER A 259 -21.18 -26.12 -9.81
N LEU A 260 -19.86 -25.86 -9.80
CA LEU A 260 -18.86 -26.67 -9.09
C LEU A 260 -18.29 -26.02 -7.82
N VAL A 261 -18.90 -24.94 -7.32
CA VAL A 261 -18.41 -24.20 -6.11
C VAL A 261 -18.33 -25.12 -4.89
N THR A 262 -19.24 -26.07 -4.70
CA THR A 262 -19.17 -27.02 -3.58
C THR A 262 -17.96 -27.92 -3.69
N ILE A 263 -17.67 -28.44 -4.87
CA ILE A 263 -16.50 -29.28 -5.15
C ILE A 263 -15.22 -28.47 -4.96
N LEU A 264 -15.16 -27.22 -5.47
CA LEU A 264 -14.05 -26.30 -5.26
C LEU A 264 -13.71 -26.14 -3.78
N ASN A 265 -14.75 -25.86 -2.96
CA ASN A 265 -14.57 -25.66 -1.53
C ASN A 265 -14.10 -26.94 -0.80
N VAL A 266 -14.71 -28.08 -1.09
CA VAL A 266 -14.37 -29.37 -0.44
C VAL A 266 -12.95 -29.79 -0.83
N SER A 267 -12.58 -29.66 -2.10
CA SER A 267 -11.26 -30.03 -2.61
C SER A 267 -10.15 -29.24 -1.94
N TRP A 268 -10.18 -27.88 -2.00
CA TRP A 268 -9.10 -27.06 -1.42
C TRP A 268 -9.05 -27.09 0.11
N LYS A 269 -10.23 -27.13 0.79
CA LYS A 269 -10.26 -27.35 2.24
C LYS A 269 -9.72 -28.74 2.61
N GLY A 270 -10.01 -29.74 1.79
CA GLY A 270 -9.46 -31.09 1.93
C GLY A 270 -7.94 -31.09 1.84
N VAL A 271 -7.37 -30.45 0.80
CA VAL A 271 -5.90 -30.31 0.64
C VAL A 271 -5.27 -29.66 1.88
N VAL A 272 -5.80 -28.52 2.34
CA VAL A 272 -5.27 -27.81 3.53
C VAL A 272 -5.35 -28.72 4.78
N ASN A 273 -6.50 -29.39 5.01
CA ASN A 273 -6.68 -30.25 6.17
C ASN A 273 -5.72 -31.46 6.15
N LEU A 274 -5.52 -32.09 4.98
CA LEU A 274 -4.63 -33.24 4.85
C LEU A 274 -3.16 -32.84 5.00
N LEU A 275 -2.74 -31.69 4.46
CA LEU A 275 -1.40 -31.14 4.65
C LEU A 275 -1.14 -30.81 6.13
N GLN A 276 -2.14 -30.34 6.85
CA GLN A 276 -2.02 -30.03 8.28
C GLN A 276 -1.79 -31.29 9.15
N LEU A 277 -2.36 -32.45 8.75
CA LEU A 277 -2.25 -33.69 9.50
C LEU A 277 -0.82 -34.27 9.48
N GLY A 278 -0.10 -34.14 8.38
CA GLY A 278 1.18 -34.83 8.16
C GLY A 278 2.37 -33.92 7.90
N LYS A 279 2.55 -32.86 8.69
CA LYS A 279 3.58 -31.82 8.49
C LYS A 279 4.96 -32.35 8.15
N GLY A 280 5.52 -33.28 8.92
CA GLY A 280 6.89 -33.79 8.76
C GLY A 280 7.02 -34.75 7.55
N GLU A 281 6.23 -35.80 7.53
CA GLU A 281 6.31 -36.89 6.54
C GLU A 281 5.82 -36.47 5.15
N LEU A 282 4.74 -35.66 5.08
CA LEU A 282 4.20 -35.19 3.82
C LEU A 282 5.08 -34.13 3.15
N ALA A 283 5.83 -33.35 3.93
CA ALA A 283 6.75 -32.33 3.39
C ALA A 283 7.81 -32.90 2.43
N VAL A 284 8.19 -34.18 2.62
CA VAL A 284 9.17 -34.86 1.78
C VAL A 284 8.52 -35.46 0.51
N LYS A 285 7.26 -35.87 0.62
CA LYS A 285 6.57 -36.64 -0.45
C LYS A 285 5.71 -35.78 -1.37
N VAL A 286 5.17 -34.67 -0.87
CA VAL A 286 4.27 -33.78 -1.63
C VAL A 286 5.02 -32.54 -2.03
N ASN A 287 4.93 -32.15 -3.30
CA ASN A 287 5.45 -30.88 -3.76
C ASN A 287 4.48 -29.75 -3.41
N VAL A 288 4.63 -29.22 -2.19
CA VAL A 288 3.77 -28.15 -1.66
C VAL A 288 3.97 -26.84 -2.44
N ALA A 289 5.18 -26.59 -2.96
CA ALA A 289 5.48 -25.44 -3.79
C ALA A 289 4.59 -25.38 -5.04
N ASP A 290 4.42 -26.49 -5.74
CA ASP A 290 3.52 -26.56 -6.92
C ASP A 290 2.05 -26.31 -6.56
N ILE A 291 1.61 -26.76 -5.39
CA ILE A 291 0.24 -26.51 -4.90
C ILE A 291 0.03 -25.00 -4.66
N ILE A 292 1.01 -24.33 -4.06
CA ILE A 292 0.97 -22.87 -3.84
C ILE A 292 0.93 -22.14 -5.17
N VAL A 293 1.81 -22.50 -6.11
CA VAL A 293 1.85 -21.91 -7.47
C VAL A 293 0.53 -22.10 -8.19
N THR A 294 -0.09 -23.28 -8.04
CA THR A 294 -1.40 -23.57 -8.64
C THR A 294 -2.48 -22.62 -8.07
N LEU A 295 -2.54 -22.43 -6.76
CA LEU A 295 -3.50 -21.52 -6.13
C LEU A 295 -3.29 -20.07 -6.57
N ILE A 296 -2.04 -19.64 -6.67
CA ILE A 296 -1.65 -18.29 -7.14
C ILE A 296 -2.04 -18.12 -8.61
N SER A 297 -1.81 -19.12 -9.45
CA SER A 297 -2.19 -19.08 -10.86
C SER A 297 -3.70 -18.98 -11.03
N LEU A 298 -4.49 -19.72 -10.23
CA LEU A 298 -5.95 -19.62 -10.21
C LEU A 298 -6.42 -18.23 -9.74
N ALA A 299 -5.76 -17.64 -8.77
CA ALA A 299 -6.05 -16.29 -8.29
C ALA A 299 -5.79 -15.25 -9.40
N ASN A 300 -4.62 -15.29 -10.04
CA ASN A 300 -4.22 -14.40 -11.13
C ASN A 300 -5.15 -14.54 -12.35
N GLU A 301 -5.51 -15.77 -12.73
CA GLU A 301 -6.42 -16.01 -13.86
C GLU A 301 -7.85 -15.50 -13.56
N SER A 302 -8.33 -15.67 -12.34
CA SER A 302 -9.63 -15.10 -11.93
C SER A 302 -9.63 -13.58 -11.96
N LEU A 303 -8.52 -12.94 -11.56
CA LEU A 303 -8.34 -11.49 -11.65
C LEU A 303 -8.32 -11.03 -13.11
N ARG A 304 -7.52 -11.70 -13.94
CA ARG A 304 -7.37 -11.40 -15.38
C ARG A 304 -8.72 -11.45 -16.09
N CYS A 305 -9.44 -12.56 -15.97
CA CYS A 305 -10.76 -12.74 -16.59
C CYS A 305 -11.77 -11.67 -16.14
N GLY A 306 -11.79 -11.31 -14.85
CA GLY A 306 -12.68 -10.28 -14.33
C GLY A 306 -12.37 -8.90 -14.89
N VAL A 307 -11.11 -8.49 -14.88
CA VAL A 307 -10.67 -7.18 -15.35
C VAL A 307 -10.83 -7.05 -16.88
N GLU A 308 -10.54 -8.10 -17.65
CA GLU A 308 -10.78 -8.13 -19.10
C GLU A 308 -12.27 -7.99 -19.45
N ALA A 309 -13.15 -8.67 -18.67
CA ALA A 309 -14.59 -8.55 -18.84
C ALA A 309 -15.07 -7.10 -18.64
N TRP A 310 -14.53 -6.41 -17.63
CA TRP A 310 -14.86 -5.02 -17.34
C TRP A 310 -14.30 -4.05 -18.38
N SER A 311 -13.09 -4.32 -18.89
CA SER A 311 -12.47 -3.50 -19.96
C SER A 311 -13.24 -3.61 -21.29
N SER A 312 -13.87 -4.76 -21.54
CA SER A 312 -14.67 -5.01 -22.73
C SER A 312 -16.11 -4.45 -22.64
N ALA A 313 -16.60 -4.18 -21.43
CA ALA A 313 -17.91 -3.59 -21.21
C ALA A 313 -17.91 -2.10 -21.63
N GLN A 314 -19.08 -1.58 -22.09
CA GLN A 314 -19.23 -0.22 -22.62
C GLN A 314 -19.12 0.89 -21.55
N LYS A 315 -18.08 0.86 -20.70
CA LYS A 315 -17.81 1.84 -19.60
C LYS A 315 -19.03 2.06 -18.67
N GLU A 316 -19.86 1.04 -18.48
CA GLU A 316 -20.94 1.07 -17.50
C GLU A 316 -20.36 0.89 -16.08
N ALA A 317 -20.95 1.58 -15.11
CA ALA A 317 -20.51 1.50 -13.72
C ALA A 317 -20.72 0.07 -13.17
N ILE A 318 -19.64 -0.51 -12.67
CA ILE A 318 -19.64 -1.88 -12.12
C ILE A 318 -20.33 -1.87 -10.75
N SER A 319 -21.23 -2.83 -10.54
CA SER A 319 -21.89 -3.00 -9.26
C SER A 319 -20.99 -3.68 -8.22
N VAL A 320 -21.19 -3.36 -6.93
CA VAL A 320 -20.49 -4.03 -5.81
C VAL A 320 -20.65 -5.55 -5.86
N ASN A 321 -21.83 -6.06 -6.24
CA ASN A 321 -22.09 -7.49 -6.33
C ASN A 321 -21.27 -8.15 -7.46
N GLU A 322 -21.08 -7.48 -8.56
CA GLU A 322 -20.26 -7.97 -9.67
C GLU A 322 -18.78 -8.01 -9.29
N ALA A 323 -18.26 -6.95 -8.69
CA ALA A 323 -16.91 -6.91 -8.16
C ALA A 323 -16.67 -8.04 -7.12
N ARG A 324 -17.62 -8.28 -6.22
CA ARG A 324 -17.54 -9.38 -5.25
C ARG A 324 -17.54 -10.76 -5.90
N ARG A 325 -18.30 -10.99 -6.99
CA ARG A 325 -18.28 -12.26 -7.74
C ARG A 325 -16.87 -12.55 -8.29
N THR A 326 -16.11 -11.54 -8.66
CA THR A 326 -14.72 -11.68 -9.13
C THR A 326 -13.74 -11.87 -7.98
N PHE A 327 -13.81 -11.05 -6.93
CA PHE A 327 -12.79 -11.03 -5.88
C PHE A 327 -12.98 -12.06 -4.77
N VAL A 328 -14.18 -12.55 -4.51
CA VAL A 328 -14.40 -13.60 -3.49
C VAL A 328 -13.68 -14.92 -3.82
N PRO A 329 -13.71 -15.43 -5.07
CA PRO A 329 -12.89 -16.59 -5.45
C PRO A 329 -11.37 -16.33 -5.28
N VAL A 330 -10.88 -15.15 -5.66
CA VAL A 330 -9.46 -14.77 -5.48
C VAL A 330 -9.09 -14.83 -4.00
N LYS A 331 -9.90 -14.20 -3.13
CA LYS A 331 -9.71 -14.28 -1.68
C LYS A 331 -9.66 -15.72 -1.16
N PHE A 332 -10.53 -16.57 -1.67
CA PHE A 332 -10.55 -17.98 -1.29
C PHE A 332 -9.23 -18.68 -1.64
N TYR A 333 -8.67 -18.45 -2.83
CA TYR A 333 -7.37 -19.03 -3.22
C TYR A 333 -6.25 -18.48 -2.36
N LEU A 334 -6.22 -17.17 -2.11
CA LEU A 334 -5.20 -16.54 -1.26
C LEU A 334 -5.25 -17.09 0.17
N ILE A 335 -6.43 -17.23 0.79
CA ILE A 335 -6.55 -17.77 2.16
C ILE A 335 -6.03 -19.22 2.23
N ASN A 336 -6.27 -20.04 1.22
CA ASN A 336 -5.74 -21.41 1.20
C ASN A 336 -4.21 -21.38 0.98
N ALA A 337 -3.69 -20.54 0.11
CA ALA A 337 -2.26 -20.33 -0.08
C ALA A 337 -1.58 -19.86 1.22
N ILE A 338 -2.16 -18.89 1.95
CA ILE A 338 -1.67 -18.42 3.25
C ILE A 338 -1.55 -19.58 4.25
N LYS A 339 -2.61 -20.37 4.39
CA LYS A 339 -2.62 -21.52 5.32
C LYS A 339 -1.53 -22.53 4.98
N ILE A 340 -1.36 -22.86 3.69
CA ILE A 340 -0.35 -23.81 3.23
C ILE A 340 1.06 -23.22 3.41
N SER A 341 1.28 -21.97 3.06
CA SER A 341 2.57 -21.29 3.24
C SER A 341 2.99 -21.20 4.70
N SER A 342 2.03 -20.95 5.60
CA SER A 342 2.27 -20.93 7.05
C SER A 342 2.59 -22.32 7.62
N LEU A 343 2.07 -23.39 7.02
CA LEU A 343 2.37 -24.77 7.43
C LEU A 343 3.74 -25.24 6.90
N PHE A 344 4.13 -24.83 5.70
CA PHE A 344 5.35 -25.26 5.00
C PHE A 344 6.18 -24.07 4.50
N PRO A 345 6.67 -23.17 5.39
CA PRO A 345 7.35 -21.95 4.94
C PRO A 345 8.65 -22.22 4.17
N SER A 346 9.37 -23.29 4.48
CA SER A 346 10.61 -23.69 3.79
C SER A 346 10.39 -24.10 2.32
N GLN A 347 9.22 -24.64 1.98
CA GLN A 347 8.84 -24.93 0.59
C GLN A 347 8.20 -23.73 -0.10
N ALA A 348 7.39 -22.96 0.64
CA ALA A 348 6.74 -21.77 0.12
C ALA A 348 7.74 -20.69 -0.28
N VAL A 349 8.86 -20.54 0.45
CA VAL A 349 9.93 -19.60 0.09
C VAL A 349 10.62 -19.93 -1.23
N MET A 350 10.57 -21.18 -1.69
CA MET A 350 11.13 -21.57 -3.00
C MET A 350 10.39 -20.94 -4.18
N VAL A 351 9.14 -20.57 -3.97
CA VAL A 351 8.26 -19.93 -4.97
C VAL A 351 7.88 -18.49 -4.57
N TYR A 352 8.78 -17.83 -3.83
CA TYR A 352 8.52 -16.45 -3.36
C TYR A 352 8.31 -15.46 -4.50
N LYS A 353 8.92 -15.68 -5.66
CA LYS A 353 8.79 -14.79 -6.83
C LYS A 353 7.37 -14.80 -7.38
N GLU A 354 6.76 -15.97 -7.48
CA GLU A 354 5.37 -16.15 -7.92
C GLU A 354 4.41 -15.53 -6.91
N ILE A 355 4.65 -15.75 -5.61
CA ILE A 355 3.89 -15.15 -4.52
C ILE A 355 3.95 -13.63 -4.59
N THR A 356 5.16 -13.08 -4.68
CA THR A 356 5.38 -11.63 -4.71
C THR A 356 4.81 -10.98 -5.97
N LEU A 357 4.91 -11.64 -7.12
CA LEU A 357 4.30 -11.14 -8.37
C LEU A 357 2.78 -11.07 -8.26
N CYS A 358 2.12 -12.10 -7.71
CA CYS A 358 0.68 -12.07 -7.48
C CYS A 358 0.25 -10.89 -6.60
N VAL A 359 0.97 -10.66 -5.50
CA VAL A 359 0.69 -9.54 -4.59
C VAL A 359 0.92 -8.19 -5.29
N LEU A 360 1.96 -8.07 -6.12
CA LEU A 360 2.21 -6.87 -6.91
C LEU A 360 1.13 -6.62 -7.96
N ILE A 361 0.62 -7.66 -8.62
CA ILE A 361 -0.50 -7.54 -9.56
C ILE A 361 -1.73 -6.97 -8.82
N ILE A 362 -2.08 -7.53 -7.65
CA ILE A 362 -3.19 -7.02 -6.83
C ILE A 362 -2.98 -5.55 -6.44
N SER A 363 -1.77 -5.20 -6.00
CA SER A 363 -1.42 -3.83 -5.61
C SER A 363 -1.44 -2.86 -6.81
N THR A 364 -1.02 -3.31 -8.00
CA THR A 364 -1.08 -2.51 -9.24
C THR A 364 -2.52 -2.28 -9.65
N LEU A 365 -3.36 -3.31 -9.60
CA LEU A 365 -4.80 -3.20 -9.90
C LEU A 365 -5.50 -2.23 -8.94
N ARG A 366 -5.11 -2.18 -7.67
CA ARG A 366 -5.64 -1.19 -6.71
C ARG A 366 -5.51 0.24 -7.25
N ILE A 367 -4.35 0.60 -7.77
CA ILE A 367 -4.10 1.93 -8.36
C ILE A 367 -4.85 2.07 -9.69
N SER A 368 -4.73 1.08 -10.58
CA SER A 368 -5.33 1.16 -11.93
C SER A 368 -6.86 1.29 -11.89
N LEU A 369 -7.53 0.52 -11.04
CA LEU A 369 -8.99 0.58 -10.88
C LEU A 369 -9.48 1.88 -10.23
N SER A 370 -8.64 2.56 -9.43
CA SER A 370 -9.01 3.82 -8.77
C SER A 370 -9.05 5.02 -9.72
N HIS A 371 -8.37 4.95 -10.87
CA HIS A 371 -8.33 6.03 -11.85
C HIS A 371 -9.64 6.18 -12.66
N GLU A 372 -10.38 5.11 -12.80
CA GLU A 372 -11.57 5.06 -13.64
C GLU A 372 -12.85 5.13 -12.79
N ASN A 373 -13.64 6.18 -12.95
CA ASN A 373 -14.86 6.39 -12.15
C ASN A 373 -15.87 5.24 -12.23
N PHE A 374 -15.96 4.54 -13.37
CA PHE A 374 -16.86 3.39 -13.53
C PHE A 374 -16.35 2.12 -12.82
N LEU A 375 -15.07 2.06 -12.43
CA LEU A 375 -14.45 0.97 -11.67
C LEU A 375 -14.35 1.25 -10.15
N LYS A 376 -14.89 2.36 -9.68
CA LYS A 376 -14.78 2.78 -8.28
C LYS A 376 -15.23 1.71 -7.29
N ALA A 377 -16.39 1.09 -7.53
CA ALA A 377 -16.91 0.01 -6.70
C ALA A 377 -15.99 -1.24 -6.71
N ALA A 378 -15.34 -1.52 -7.85
CA ALA A 378 -14.37 -2.61 -7.93
C ALA A 378 -13.12 -2.32 -7.10
N SER A 379 -12.61 -1.07 -7.14
CA SER A 379 -11.46 -0.63 -6.32
C SER A 379 -11.78 -0.75 -4.82
N GLU A 380 -12.96 -0.34 -4.38
CA GLU A 380 -13.42 -0.44 -2.98
C GLU A 380 -13.47 -1.90 -2.51
N VAL A 381 -14.10 -2.79 -3.30
CA VAL A 381 -14.23 -4.21 -2.98
C VAL A 381 -12.88 -4.93 -3.01
N LEU A 382 -11.96 -4.52 -3.91
CA LEU A 382 -10.60 -5.06 -3.94
C LEU A 382 -9.87 -4.79 -2.61
N VAL A 383 -9.92 -3.55 -2.13
CA VAL A 383 -9.29 -3.16 -0.85
C VAL A 383 -9.94 -3.91 0.31
N GLU A 384 -11.27 -3.97 0.36
CA GLU A 384 -12.02 -4.69 1.42
C GLU A 384 -11.65 -6.17 1.49
N LEU A 385 -11.50 -6.84 0.35
CA LEU A 385 -11.36 -8.29 0.30
C LEU A 385 -9.92 -8.77 0.15
N LEU A 386 -9.09 -8.10 -0.66
CA LEU A 386 -7.81 -8.65 -1.11
C LEU A 386 -6.58 -8.00 -0.49
N GLU A 387 -6.61 -6.70 -0.16
CA GLU A 387 -5.41 -6.00 0.32
C GLU A 387 -4.78 -6.68 1.53
N LYS A 388 -5.57 -6.89 2.59
CA LYS A 388 -5.07 -7.54 3.80
C LYS A 388 -4.63 -8.98 3.53
N SER A 389 -5.41 -9.75 2.76
CA SER A 389 -5.08 -11.15 2.47
C SER A 389 -3.84 -11.30 1.60
N SER A 390 -3.60 -10.38 0.65
CA SER A 390 -2.37 -10.38 -0.16
C SER A 390 -1.13 -10.08 0.69
N LEU A 391 -1.23 -9.13 1.61
CA LEU A 391 -0.14 -8.82 2.54
C LEU A 391 0.10 -9.97 3.54
N GLU A 392 -0.95 -10.58 4.09
CA GLU A 392 -0.86 -11.77 4.96
C GLU A 392 -0.12 -12.93 4.28
N LEU A 393 -0.28 -13.09 2.95
CA LEU A 393 0.45 -14.10 2.20
C LEU A 393 1.97 -13.85 2.20
N LEU A 394 2.41 -12.61 2.00
CA LEU A 394 3.83 -12.25 2.15
C LEU A 394 4.31 -12.37 3.59
N ASN A 395 3.51 -11.92 4.55
CA ASN A 395 3.85 -11.97 5.97
C ASN A 395 3.98 -13.41 6.48
N SER A 396 3.27 -14.38 5.88
CA SER A 396 3.44 -15.80 6.22
C SER A 396 4.86 -16.32 5.99
N LEU A 397 5.63 -15.67 5.08
CA LEU A 397 7.03 -15.97 4.82
C LEU A 397 7.96 -15.03 5.62
N LEU A 398 7.67 -13.73 5.61
CA LEU A 398 8.51 -12.71 6.25
C LEU A 398 8.58 -12.87 7.78
N ASN A 399 7.46 -13.23 8.43
CA ASN A 399 7.37 -13.42 9.88
C ASN A 399 7.63 -14.87 10.32
N SER A 400 8.10 -15.76 9.42
CA SER A 400 8.38 -17.15 9.78
C SER A 400 9.82 -17.35 10.26
N ASP A 401 10.00 -17.92 11.45
CA ASP A 401 11.31 -18.29 12.01
C ASP A 401 12.01 -19.40 11.20
N LEU A 402 11.24 -20.18 10.42
CA LEU A 402 11.76 -21.26 9.57
C LEU A 402 12.38 -20.77 8.27
N VAL A 403 12.14 -19.51 7.90
CA VAL A 403 12.73 -18.86 6.72
C VAL A 403 13.99 -18.11 7.15
N LYS A 404 15.12 -18.43 6.51
CA LYS A 404 16.40 -17.77 6.76
C LYS A 404 16.33 -16.27 6.50
N GLN A 405 16.98 -15.48 7.31
CA GLN A 405 17.00 -14.02 7.23
C GLN A 405 17.53 -13.52 5.87
N GLU A 406 18.52 -14.20 5.29
CA GLU A 406 19.07 -13.84 3.98
C GLU A 406 18.00 -13.92 2.89
N LEU A 407 17.11 -14.95 2.95
CA LEU A 407 16.03 -15.10 1.97
C LEU A 407 14.92 -14.06 2.18
N LYS A 408 14.60 -13.67 3.41
CA LYS A 408 13.68 -12.56 3.70
C LYS A 408 14.21 -11.25 3.08
N PHE A 409 15.51 -10.97 3.24
CA PHE A 409 16.13 -9.79 2.62
C PHE A 409 16.20 -9.90 1.10
N GLU A 410 16.44 -11.08 0.55
CA GLU A 410 16.43 -11.31 -0.90
C GLU A 410 15.04 -11.01 -1.49
N MET A 411 13.96 -11.47 -0.85
CA MET A 411 12.58 -11.17 -1.24
C MET A 411 12.30 -9.65 -1.27
N LEU A 412 12.67 -8.93 -0.20
CA LEU A 412 12.49 -7.48 -0.12
C LEU A 412 13.38 -6.73 -1.13
N ASN A 413 14.60 -7.22 -1.36
CA ASN A 413 15.49 -6.66 -2.38
C ASN A 413 14.95 -6.88 -3.79
N TRP A 414 14.33 -8.02 -4.06
CA TRP A 414 13.70 -8.30 -5.33
C TRP A 414 12.44 -7.46 -5.56
N LEU A 415 11.58 -7.31 -4.53
CA LEU A 415 10.41 -6.44 -4.57
C LEU A 415 10.77 -4.98 -4.84
N PHE A 416 11.79 -4.45 -4.16
CA PHE A 416 12.19 -3.06 -4.17
C PHE A 416 13.59 -2.88 -4.80
N ALA A 417 13.83 -3.56 -5.92
CA ALA A 417 15.06 -3.42 -6.70
C ALA A 417 15.10 -2.06 -7.43
N LYS A 418 16.28 -1.46 -7.53
CA LYS A 418 16.50 -0.30 -8.40
C LYS A 418 16.37 -0.73 -9.86
N GLU A 419 15.61 0.03 -10.63
CA GLU A 419 15.50 -0.18 -12.07
C GLU A 419 16.87 0.08 -12.74
N CYS A 420 17.33 -0.88 -13.54
CA CYS A 420 18.37 -0.60 -14.52
C CYS A 420 17.73 0.28 -15.60
N ARG A 421 18.21 1.52 -15.74
CA ARG A 421 17.86 2.40 -16.87
C ARG A 421 18.31 1.73 -18.17
N SER A 422 17.52 0.80 -18.68
CA SER A 422 17.67 0.33 -20.05
C SER A 422 17.16 1.43 -20.96
N ASN A 423 18.05 1.93 -21.83
CA ASN A 423 17.74 2.86 -22.91
C ASN A 423 16.69 2.23 -23.84
N SER A 424 15.43 2.25 -23.47
CA SER A 424 14.34 1.81 -24.32
C SER A 424 13.72 3.02 -25.00
N ILE A 425 14.08 3.15 -26.28
CA ILE A 425 13.34 3.72 -27.42
C ILE A 425 12.18 4.64 -27.05
N GLN A 426 12.36 5.88 -27.41
CA GLN A 426 11.36 6.95 -27.49
C GLN A 426 10.06 6.44 -28.12
N GLY A 427 9.05 6.22 -27.31
CA GLY A 427 7.67 6.05 -27.70
C GLY A 427 6.86 7.21 -27.14
N ASP A 428 6.02 7.76 -27.94
CA ASP A 428 5.16 8.94 -27.78
C ASP A 428 4.56 9.08 -26.36
N PRO A 429 4.67 10.23 -25.67
CA PRO A 429 4.29 10.41 -24.27
C PRO A 429 2.80 10.73 -24.06
N SER A 430 1.89 10.26 -24.92
CA SER A 430 0.45 10.54 -24.76
C SER A 430 -0.24 9.41 -23.97
N ASN A 431 -0.67 9.69 -22.73
CA ASN A 431 -1.63 8.93 -21.90
C ASN A 431 -1.40 7.41 -21.81
N ARG A 432 -0.40 6.95 -21.07
CA ARG A 432 -0.25 5.52 -20.75
C ARG A 432 -0.53 5.22 -19.29
N THR A 433 -1.80 5.06 -18.94
CA THR A 433 -2.15 4.05 -17.93
C THR A 433 -1.78 2.70 -18.53
N ALA A 434 -0.92 1.91 -17.85
CA ALA A 434 -0.55 0.57 -18.28
C ALA A 434 -1.82 -0.23 -18.63
N SER A 435 -1.86 -0.82 -19.83
CA SER A 435 -3.03 -1.61 -20.20
C SER A 435 -3.12 -2.83 -19.28
N THR A 436 -4.32 -3.29 -18.99
CA THR A 436 -4.54 -4.47 -18.15
C THR A 436 -3.80 -5.69 -18.67
N ASP A 437 -3.68 -5.83 -20.00
CA ASP A 437 -2.94 -6.91 -20.63
C ASP A 437 -1.43 -6.85 -20.33
N GLU A 438 -0.86 -5.66 -20.22
CA GLU A 438 0.54 -5.47 -19.86
C GLU A 438 0.81 -5.90 -18.41
N ILE A 439 -0.11 -5.65 -17.48
CA ILE A 439 0.03 -6.03 -16.07
C ILE A 439 0.11 -7.55 -15.93
N PHE A 440 -0.75 -8.31 -16.62
CA PHE A 440 -0.79 -9.77 -16.53
C PHE A 440 0.24 -10.47 -17.42
N SER A 441 0.89 -9.76 -18.36
CA SER A 441 1.96 -10.33 -19.21
C SER A 441 3.33 -10.36 -18.54
N VAL A 442 3.49 -9.72 -17.38
CA VAL A 442 4.77 -9.70 -16.65
C VAL A 442 5.08 -11.07 -16.08
N SER A 443 6.26 -11.62 -16.43
CA SER A 443 6.76 -12.88 -15.87
C SER A 443 7.72 -12.65 -14.71
N CYS A 444 7.85 -13.63 -13.83
CA CYS A 444 8.78 -13.60 -12.70
C CYS A 444 10.25 -13.44 -13.13
N GLU A 445 10.60 -13.84 -14.36
CA GLU A 445 11.95 -13.70 -14.91
C GLU A 445 12.24 -12.29 -15.45
N ALA A 446 11.19 -11.60 -15.93
CA ALA A 446 11.29 -10.26 -16.50
C ALA A 446 11.33 -9.13 -15.44
N MET A 447 10.93 -9.41 -14.20
CA MET A 447 11.17 -8.48 -13.10
C MET A 447 12.66 -8.56 -12.69
N PRO A 448 13.36 -7.49 -12.43
CA PRO A 448 13.03 -6.28 -11.67
C PRO A 448 12.91 -4.97 -12.46
N GLY A 449 12.82 -4.96 -13.77
CA GLY A 449 12.89 -3.73 -14.58
C GLY A 449 11.57 -3.20 -15.17
N GLY A 450 10.42 -3.79 -14.85
CA GLY A 450 9.14 -3.41 -15.47
C GLY A 450 8.51 -2.16 -14.85
N LYS A 451 8.51 -1.03 -15.58
CA LYS A 451 7.80 0.21 -15.19
C LYS A 451 6.29 -0.01 -14.95
N VAL A 452 5.70 -1.00 -15.61
CA VAL A 452 4.27 -1.34 -15.52
C VAL A 452 3.81 -1.62 -14.08
N LEU A 453 4.66 -2.28 -13.27
CA LEU A 453 4.34 -2.63 -11.87
C LEU A 453 4.85 -1.59 -10.84
N LEU A 454 5.44 -0.49 -11.29
CA LEU A 454 6.01 0.52 -10.39
C LEU A 454 4.94 1.16 -9.46
N PRO A 455 3.73 1.56 -9.94
CA PRO A 455 2.66 2.03 -9.07
C PRO A 455 2.24 0.98 -8.03
N GLY A 456 2.21 -0.30 -8.43
CA GLY A 456 1.91 -1.41 -7.53
C GLY A 456 2.97 -1.61 -6.44
N ARG A 457 4.25 -1.40 -6.75
CA ARG A 457 5.33 -1.44 -5.74
C ARG A 457 5.18 -0.33 -4.70
N VAL A 458 4.80 0.89 -5.14
CA VAL A 458 4.52 2.01 -4.23
C VAL A 458 3.31 1.72 -3.36
N ALA A 459 2.23 1.18 -3.94
CA ALA A 459 1.04 0.79 -3.18
C ALA A 459 1.33 -0.32 -2.18
N LEU A 460 2.14 -1.32 -2.56
CA LEU A 460 2.57 -2.39 -1.66
C LEU A 460 3.47 -1.85 -0.53
N PHE A 461 4.39 -0.93 -0.85
CA PHE A 461 5.22 -0.27 0.15
C PHE A 461 4.36 0.50 1.16
N LEU A 462 3.36 1.25 0.68
CA LEU A 462 2.36 1.90 1.54
C LEU A 462 1.66 0.88 2.46
N SER A 463 1.23 -0.26 1.92
CA SER A 463 0.60 -1.31 2.74
C SER A 463 1.55 -1.84 3.82
N PHE A 464 2.84 -2.04 3.53
CA PHE A 464 3.83 -2.41 4.55
C PHE A 464 3.99 -1.34 5.64
N LEU A 465 3.96 -0.06 5.28
CA LEU A 465 4.03 1.03 6.25
C LEU A 465 2.79 1.06 7.16
N MET A 466 1.60 0.91 6.59
CA MET A 466 0.33 0.96 7.33
C MET A 466 0.14 -0.25 8.26
N TYR A 467 0.51 -1.45 7.80
CA TYR A 467 0.41 -2.70 8.57
C TYR A 467 1.71 -3.07 9.30
N SER A 468 2.62 -2.12 9.46
CA SER A 468 3.90 -2.31 10.15
C SER A 468 3.82 -2.80 11.60
N PRO A 469 2.74 -2.56 12.39
CA PRO A 469 2.61 -3.18 13.72
C PRO A 469 2.65 -4.71 13.70
N ASP A 470 2.18 -5.33 12.61
CA ASP A 470 2.09 -6.79 12.46
C ASP A 470 3.40 -7.44 11.97
N LEU A 471 4.46 -6.64 11.73
CA LEU A 471 5.74 -7.11 11.19
C LEU A 471 6.77 -7.35 12.29
N GLU A 472 7.68 -8.32 12.08
CA GLU A 472 8.83 -8.56 12.92
C GLU A 472 9.88 -7.43 12.84
N GLU A 473 10.72 -7.32 13.87
CA GLU A 473 11.71 -6.24 13.96
C GLU A 473 12.72 -6.24 12.81
N ASP A 474 13.20 -7.41 12.41
CA ASP A 474 14.12 -7.56 11.27
C ASP A 474 13.52 -7.08 9.95
N VAL A 475 12.22 -7.33 9.75
CA VAL A 475 11.47 -6.88 8.58
C VAL A 475 11.28 -5.37 8.61
N LYS A 476 10.96 -4.79 9.79
CA LYS A 476 10.87 -3.33 9.99
C LYS A 476 12.20 -2.66 9.64
N LEU A 477 13.32 -3.22 10.12
CA LEU A 477 14.66 -2.72 9.80
C LEU A 477 14.95 -2.77 8.28
N ALA A 478 14.58 -3.88 7.62
CA ALA A 478 14.76 -4.03 6.19
C ALA A 478 13.91 -3.02 5.37
N ILE A 479 12.66 -2.74 5.79
CA ILE A 479 11.79 -1.73 5.18
C ILE A 479 12.37 -0.33 5.39
N THR A 480 12.91 -0.02 6.58
CA THR A 480 13.55 1.26 6.86
C THR A 480 14.70 1.53 5.87
N ARG A 481 15.53 0.52 5.60
CA ARG A 481 16.61 0.61 4.60
C ARG A 481 16.11 0.80 3.16
N LYS A 482 14.85 0.52 2.89
CA LYS A 482 14.21 0.75 1.57
C LYS A 482 13.54 2.11 1.42
N LEU A 483 13.49 2.93 2.46
CA LEU A 483 12.96 4.29 2.37
C LEU A 483 13.70 5.16 1.34
N GLY A 484 15.02 4.98 1.20
CA GLY A 484 15.81 5.65 0.16
C GLY A 484 15.37 5.24 -1.26
N TRP A 485 15.18 3.94 -1.50
CA TRP A 485 14.60 3.44 -2.75
C TRP A 485 13.22 4.04 -3.02
N PHE A 486 12.40 4.16 -1.99
CA PHE A 486 11.05 4.73 -2.10
C PHE A 486 11.10 6.19 -2.56
N LEU A 487 11.94 7.05 -1.95
CA LEU A 487 12.11 8.44 -2.39
C LEU A 487 12.66 8.52 -3.82
N ASP A 488 13.67 7.72 -4.17
CA ASP A 488 14.21 7.65 -5.55
C ASP A 488 13.09 7.30 -6.57
N THR A 489 12.19 6.40 -6.19
CA THR A 489 11.07 5.97 -7.02
C THR A 489 10.04 7.07 -7.20
N LEU A 490 9.76 7.87 -6.17
CA LEU A 490 8.84 9.01 -6.24
C LEU A 490 9.33 10.13 -7.18
N THR A 491 10.59 10.13 -7.58
CA THR A 491 11.13 11.11 -8.54
C THR A 491 10.88 10.73 -10.00
N ASP A 492 10.32 9.53 -10.28
CA ASP A 492 9.94 9.14 -11.65
C ASP A 492 8.78 10.02 -12.14
N GLU A 493 8.89 10.57 -13.37
CA GLU A 493 7.95 11.55 -13.90
C GLU A 493 6.52 11.01 -14.04
N ASP A 494 6.39 9.77 -14.50
CA ASP A 494 5.08 9.12 -14.70
C ASP A 494 4.40 8.84 -13.35
N LEU A 495 5.19 8.40 -12.36
CA LEU A 495 4.70 8.11 -11.01
C LEU A 495 4.37 9.39 -10.24
N TYR A 496 5.22 10.42 -10.34
CA TYR A 496 5.03 11.70 -9.66
C TYR A 496 3.67 12.34 -9.96
N SER A 497 3.32 12.40 -11.25
CA SER A 497 2.03 12.94 -11.68
C SER A 497 0.85 12.10 -11.16
N SER A 498 0.98 10.77 -11.17
CA SER A 498 -0.03 9.86 -10.62
C SER A 498 -0.24 10.06 -9.12
N ILE A 499 0.83 10.21 -8.34
CA ILE A 499 0.76 10.39 -6.88
C ILE A 499 0.01 11.67 -6.50
N LEU A 500 0.23 12.75 -7.22
CA LEU A 500 -0.40 14.05 -6.93
C LEU A 500 -1.90 14.07 -7.26
N VAL A 501 -2.32 13.33 -8.31
CA VAL A 501 -3.70 13.40 -8.83
C VAL A 501 -4.57 12.25 -8.31
N SER A 502 -4.00 11.07 -8.06
CA SER A 502 -4.77 9.87 -7.75
C SER A 502 -5.39 9.94 -6.36
N GLN A 503 -6.66 9.52 -6.30
CA GLN A 503 -7.34 9.18 -5.06
C GLN A 503 -7.46 7.67 -4.97
N ILE A 504 -7.23 7.12 -3.79
CA ILE A 504 -7.31 5.67 -3.53
C ILE A 504 -8.23 5.39 -2.35
N PRO A 505 -8.94 4.26 -2.35
CA PRO A 505 -9.64 3.79 -1.17
C PRO A 505 -8.64 3.23 -0.16
N VAL A 506 -8.78 3.63 1.10
CA VAL A 506 -7.96 3.15 2.23
C VAL A 506 -8.89 2.65 3.33
N LEU A 507 -8.52 1.52 3.94
CA LEU A 507 -9.30 0.91 5.00
C LEU A 507 -8.68 1.26 6.36
N TYR A 508 -9.42 2.05 7.15
CA TYR A 508 -9.03 2.41 8.50
C TYR A 508 -9.75 1.54 9.53
N SER A 509 -9.01 1.11 10.55
CA SER A 509 -9.60 0.41 11.69
C SER A 509 -9.92 1.42 12.79
N SER A 510 -11.21 1.67 13.02
CA SER A 510 -11.70 2.48 14.14
C SER A 510 -12.35 1.56 15.18
N GLY A 511 -11.55 1.07 16.12
CA GLY A 511 -12.00 0.11 17.12
C GLY A 511 -12.50 -1.21 16.50
N LYS A 512 -13.82 -1.48 16.57
CA LYS A 512 -14.45 -2.69 16.02
C LYS A 512 -14.98 -2.53 14.58
N THR A 513 -14.95 -1.32 14.03
CA THR A 513 -15.47 -1.01 12.69
C THR A 513 -14.32 -0.74 11.73
N LEU A 514 -14.43 -1.30 10.52
CA LEU A 514 -13.57 -0.97 9.41
C LEU A 514 -14.30 0.09 8.59
N GLU A 515 -13.67 1.23 8.40
CA GLU A 515 -14.20 2.34 7.61
C GLU A 515 -13.34 2.53 6.36
N LEU A 516 -14.00 2.54 5.20
CA LEU A 516 -13.34 2.75 3.93
C LEU A 516 -13.46 4.23 3.57
N VAL A 517 -12.33 4.89 3.39
CA VAL A 517 -12.23 6.33 3.08
C VAL A 517 -11.48 6.51 1.78
N TRP A 518 -11.99 7.39 0.88
CA TRP A 518 -11.26 7.83 -0.30
C TRP A 518 -10.39 9.02 0.07
N GLU A 519 -9.10 8.90 -0.15
CA GLU A 519 -8.15 9.97 0.11
C GLU A 519 -7.09 10.10 -0.98
N PRO A 520 -6.46 11.28 -1.13
CA PRO A 520 -5.32 11.45 -2.02
C PRO A 520 -4.20 10.46 -1.69
N LEU A 521 -3.60 9.84 -2.71
CA LEU A 521 -2.49 8.88 -2.52
C LEU A 521 -1.34 9.50 -1.72
N PHE A 522 -1.05 10.78 -1.93
CA PHE A 522 -0.04 11.51 -1.17
C PHE A 522 -0.37 11.57 0.34
N SER A 523 -1.63 11.83 0.70
CA SER A 523 -2.07 11.83 2.11
C SER A 523 -1.95 10.45 2.74
N ALA A 524 -2.34 9.39 2.02
CA ALA A 524 -2.19 8.02 2.46
C ALA A 524 -0.71 7.64 2.69
N LEU A 525 0.19 8.08 1.81
CA LEU A 525 1.64 7.88 1.95
C LEU A 525 2.19 8.55 3.21
N LEU A 526 1.82 9.81 3.45
CA LEU A 526 2.21 10.53 4.67
C LEU A 526 1.68 9.85 5.93
N HIS A 527 0.42 9.40 5.90
CA HIS A 527 -0.19 8.67 7.01
C HIS A 527 0.54 7.35 7.30
N GLY A 528 0.83 6.58 6.26
CA GLY A 528 1.61 5.33 6.37
C GLY A 528 3.01 5.56 6.94
N LEU A 529 3.73 6.58 6.46
CA LEU A 529 5.07 6.93 6.96
C LEU A 529 5.03 7.36 8.44
N LYS A 530 4.05 8.17 8.84
CA LYS A 530 3.86 8.57 10.26
C LYS A 530 3.53 7.37 11.15
N THR A 531 2.66 6.47 10.69
CA THR A 531 2.34 5.22 11.39
C THR A 531 3.60 4.37 11.57
N PHE A 532 4.37 4.18 10.50
CA PHE A 532 5.63 3.45 10.55
C PHE A 532 6.62 4.08 11.52
N MET A 533 6.76 5.41 11.50
CA MET A 533 7.62 6.16 12.43
C MET A 533 7.27 5.90 13.89
N ILE A 534 5.97 5.87 14.23
CA ILE A 534 5.51 5.53 15.60
C ILE A 534 5.92 4.10 15.95
N VAL A 535 5.68 3.15 15.04
CA VAL A 535 5.95 1.72 15.28
C VAL A 535 7.43 1.44 15.49
N VAL A 536 8.32 2.09 14.69
CA VAL A 536 9.78 1.86 14.81
C VAL A 536 10.44 2.68 15.90
N SER A 537 9.74 3.62 16.54
CA SER A 537 10.29 4.50 17.58
C SER A 537 10.88 3.75 18.79
N SER A 538 10.46 2.50 19.01
CA SER A 538 10.90 1.66 20.14
C SER A 538 11.84 0.52 19.73
N CYS A 539 12.21 0.41 18.44
CA CYS A 539 13.04 -0.68 17.92
C CYS A 539 14.36 -0.19 17.30
N GLN A 540 15.23 -1.15 16.98
CA GLN A 540 16.54 -0.85 16.38
C GLN A 540 16.42 -0.09 15.03
N ALA A 541 15.32 -0.25 14.32
CA ALA A 541 15.07 0.46 13.05
C ALA A 541 15.00 1.99 13.21
N TRP A 542 14.84 2.51 14.44
CA TRP A 542 14.79 3.96 14.70
C TRP A 542 16.08 4.68 14.32
N GLU A 543 17.24 4.12 14.62
CA GLU A 543 18.53 4.73 14.28
C GLU A 543 18.70 4.87 12.76
N GLU A 544 18.32 3.83 12.01
CA GLU A 544 18.33 3.84 10.54
C GLU A 544 17.31 4.86 9.98
N LEU A 545 16.13 4.99 10.60
CA LEU A 545 15.14 5.99 10.20
C LEU A 545 15.65 7.42 10.43
N MET A 546 16.29 7.66 11.57
CA MET A 546 16.90 8.98 11.85
C MET A 546 18.02 9.31 10.89
N SER A 547 18.87 8.33 10.56
CA SER A 547 19.89 8.51 9.52
C SER A 547 19.26 8.85 8.16
N PHE A 548 18.23 8.11 7.76
CA PHE A 548 17.48 8.40 6.54
C PHE A 548 16.89 9.83 6.52
N LEU A 549 16.29 10.28 7.61
CA LEU A 549 15.71 11.64 7.70
C LEU A 549 16.77 12.74 7.62
N LEU A 550 17.94 12.50 8.19
CA LEU A 550 19.07 13.43 8.11
C LEU A 550 19.70 13.47 6.72
N ASP A 551 19.92 12.29 6.11
CA ASP A 551 20.52 12.19 4.76
C ASP A 551 19.64 12.87 3.69
N ASN A 552 18.31 12.88 3.89
CA ASN A 552 17.35 13.44 2.95
C ASN A 552 16.79 14.81 3.37
N PHE A 553 17.35 15.45 4.38
CA PHE A 553 16.89 16.74 4.91
C PHE A 553 16.87 17.85 3.85
N PHE A 554 17.76 17.79 2.87
CA PHE A 554 17.87 18.73 1.74
C PHE A 554 17.65 18.03 0.40
N HIS A 555 16.73 17.07 0.36
CA HIS A 555 16.46 16.33 -0.86
C HIS A 555 16.17 17.30 -2.03
N PRO A 556 16.80 17.14 -3.21
CA PRO A 556 16.67 18.09 -4.31
C PRO A 556 15.27 18.12 -4.93
N HIS A 557 14.56 16.98 -4.91
CA HIS A 557 13.21 16.90 -5.43
C HIS A 557 12.20 17.42 -4.40
N PHE A 558 11.37 18.38 -4.81
CA PHE A 558 10.44 19.09 -3.91
C PHE A 558 9.48 18.15 -3.14
N LEU A 559 8.84 17.19 -3.83
CA LEU A 559 7.93 16.25 -3.19
C LEU A 559 8.61 15.41 -2.11
N CYS A 560 9.82 14.91 -2.40
CA CYS A 560 10.59 14.12 -1.44
C CYS A 560 11.02 14.95 -0.25
N TRP A 561 11.46 16.20 -0.49
CA TRP A 561 11.77 17.15 0.57
C TRP A 561 10.55 17.45 1.44
N GLU A 562 9.36 17.66 0.84
CA GLU A 562 8.12 17.91 1.57
C GLU A 562 7.71 16.71 2.46
N ILE A 563 7.85 15.47 1.96
CA ILE A 563 7.65 14.26 2.75
C ILE A 563 8.58 14.22 3.97
N VAL A 564 9.87 14.45 3.75
CA VAL A 564 10.87 14.42 4.82
C VAL A 564 10.61 15.53 5.84
N MET A 565 10.26 16.73 5.39
CA MET A 565 9.91 17.85 6.29
C MET A 565 8.64 17.58 7.08
N GLU A 566 7.65 16.91 6.49
CA GLU A 566 6.43 16.54 7.19
C GLU A 566 6.69 15.47 8.29
N LEU A 567 7.64 14.57 8.07
CA LEU A 567 8.09 13.62 9.09
C LEU A 567 8.88 14.32 10.21
N TRP A 568 9.74 15.27 9.89
CA TRP A 568 10.40 16.11 10.88
C TRP A 568 9.41 16.93 11.70
N ARG A 569 8.40 17.54 11.05
CA ARG A 569 7.33 18.26 11.73
C ARG A 569 6.57 17.34 12.69
N PHE A 570 6.23 16.15 12.23
CA PHE A 570 5.56 15.14 13.06
C PHE A 570 6.42 14.78 14.29
N LEU A 571 7.73 14.59 14.10
CA LEU A 571 8.66 14.31 15.19
C LEU A 571 8.65 15.45 16.23
N VAL A 572 8.82 16.69 15.78
CA VAL A 572 8.86 17.88 16.65
C VAL A 572 7.54 18.08 17.42
N CYS A 573 6.40 17.79 16.79
CA CYS A 573 5.09 17.89 17.45
C CYS A 573 4.88 16.88 18.59
N HIS A 574 5.52 15.71 18.52
CA HIS A 574 5.25 14.59 19.42
C HIS A 574 6.44 14.19 20.30
N ALA A 575 7.64 14.72 20.04
CA ALA A 575 8.83 14.45 20.83
C ALA A 575 8.82 15.21 22.17
N GLU A 576 9.62 14.73 23.12
CA GLU A 576 9.88 15.42 24.38
C GLU A 576 10.60 16.76 24.13
N MET A 577 10.31 17.75 24.96
CA MET A 577 10.82 19.13 24.78
C MET A 577 12.35 19.20 24.74
N ASP A 578 13.02 18.38 25.56
CA ASP A 578 14.50 18.37 25.58
C ASP A 578 15.07 17.93 24.22
N LEU A 579 14.45 16.93 23.59
CA LEU A 579 14.83 16.47 22.25
C LEU A 579 14.54 17.54 21.18
N VAL A 580 13.38 18.22 21.28
CA VAL A 580 13.01 19.30 20.35
C VAL A 580 14.02 20.44 20.44
N ASN A 581 14.38 20.88 21.65
CA ASN A 581 15.39 21.92 21.87
C ASN A 581 16.74 21.51 21.28
N ASP A 582 17.20 20.28 21.54
CA ASP A 582 18.47 19.75 21.01
C ASP A 582 18.50 19.72 19.47
N ILE A 583 17.40 19.30 18.83
CA ILE A 583 17.25 19.29 17.37
C ILE A 583 17.36 20.72 16.83
N ILE A 584 16.59 21.66 17.37
CA ILE A 584 16.56 23.04 16.89
C ILE A 584 17.90 23.73 17.12
N ASP A 585 18.53 23.53 18.27
CA ASP A 585 19.86 24.10 18.55
C ASP A 585 20.92 23.60 17.56
N LYS A 586 20.93 22.28 17.26
CA LYS A 586 21.83 21.71 16.26
C LYS A 586 21.57 22.26 14.87
N LEU A 587 20.32 22.45 14.46
CA LEU A 587 19.97 23.06 13.18
C LEU A 587 20.44 24.52 13.11
N CYS A 588 20.32 25.29 14.19
CA CYS A 588 20.85 26.66 14.28
C CYS A 588 22.38 26.70 14.18
N VAL A 589 23.09 25.76 14.84
CA VAL A 589 24.57 25.64 14.73
C VAL A 589 24.99 25.32 13.29
N MET A 590 24.28 24.37 12.64
CA MET A 590 24.50 24.04 11.22
C MET A 590 24.26 25.24 10.32
N MET A 591 23.18 26.00 10.53
CA MET A 591 22.89 27.22 9.79
C MET A 591 24.01 28.24 9.96
N LYS A 592 24.53 28.43 11.18
CA LYS A 592 25.65 29.37 11.44
C LYS A 592 26.91 28.98 10.67
N SER A 593 27.20 27.69 10.51
CA SER A 593 28.36 27.23 9.72
C SER A 593 28.19 27.41 8.21
N LEU A 594 26.95 27.39 7.69
CA LEU A 594 26.64 27.61 6.29
C LEU A 594 26.73 29.09 5.88
N VAL A 595 26.48 30.02 6.82
CA VAL A 595 26.51 31.48 6.57
C VAL A 595 27.86 31.96 6.06
N SER A 596 28.96 31.29 6.38
CA SER A 596 30.29 31.68 5.93
C SER A 596 30.57 31.51 4.43
N SER A 597 29.72 30.84 3.68
CA SER A 597 30.02 30.37 2.34
C SER A 597 29.08 30.86 1.22
N GLU A 598 27.89 31.45 1.50
CA GLU A 598 26.91 31.77 0.46
C GLU A 598 26.08 33.04 0.68
N SER A 599 25.52 33.57 -0.44
CA SER A 599 24.66 34.77 -0.39
C SER A 599 23.22 34.41 0.08
N VAL A 600 22.76 35.03 1.18
CA VAL A 600 21.41 34.92 1.73
C VAL A 600 20.29 35.30 0.74
N PHE A 601 20.62 36.10 -0.28
CA PHE A 601 19.65 36.61 -1.26
C PHE A 601 19.41 35.65 -2.43
N VAL A 602 20.08 34.48 -2.45
CA VAL A 602 19.83 33.42 -3.44
C VAL A 602 18.81 32.45 -2.84
N PRO A 603 17.57 32.36 -3.38
CA PRO A 603 16.51 31.51 -2.81
C PRO A 603 16.86 30.02 -2.71
N GLY A 604 17.72 29.52 -3.60
CA GLY A 604 18.21 28.15 -3.62
C GLY A 604 19.46 27.90 -2.76
N SER A 605 20.00 28.89 -2.06
CA SER A 605 21.21 28.71 -1.24
C SER A 605 20.97 27.78 -0.05
N ALA A 606 22.01 27.09 0.41
CA ALA A 606 21.95 26.20 1.55
C ALA A 606 21.43 26.88 2.82
N VAL A 607 21.83 28.13 3.03
CA VAL A 607 21.38 28.99 4.15
C VAL A 607 19.84 29.17 4.11
N ARG A 608 19.29 29.47 2.92
CA ARG A 608 17.85 29.71 2.73
C ARG A 608 17.06 28.39 2.89
N LYS A 609 17.58 27.29 2.35
CA LYS A 609 16.97 25.95 2.55
C LYS A 609 16.94 25.60 4.04
N MET A 610 18.05 25.81 4.77
CA MET A 610 18.11 25.57 6.21
C MET A 610 17.15 26.48 6.97
N ALA A 611 17.12 27.77 6.66
CA ALA A 611 16.21 28.72 7.27
C ALA A 611 14.75 28.34 7.07
N ARG A 612 14.38 27.93 5.86
CA ARG A 612 13.04 27.43 5.54
C ARG A 612 12.67 26.22 6.39
N SER A 613 13.57 25.24 6.49
CA SER A 613 13.34 24.04 7.30
C SER A 613 13.16 24.41 8.78
N ILE A 614 14.00 25.27 9.33
CA ILE A 614 13.88 25.75 10.72
C ILE A 614 12.56 26.49 10.92
N CYS A 615 12.17 27.41 10.03
CA CYS A 615 10.91 28.15 10.14
C CYS A 615 9.69 27.22 10.11
N ILE A 616 9.67 26.21 9.22
CA ILE A 616 8.61 25.20 9.17
C ILE A 616 8.49 24.44 10.50
N LEU A 617 9.61 24.04 11.10
CA LEU A 617 9.59 23.36 12.38
C LEU A 617 9.13 24.26 13.52
N LEU A 618 9.60 25.50 13.55
CA LEU A 618 9.24 26.48 14.60
C LEU A 618 7.75 26.83 14.65
N THR A 619 7.03 26.76 13.54
CA THR A 619 5.56 26.96 13.52
C THR A 619 4.80 25.94 14.38
N HIS A 620 5.43 24.83 14.72
CA HIS A 620 4.86 23.75 15.54
C HIS A 620 5.51 23.63 16.92
N CYS A 621 6.53 24.47 17.21
CA CYS A 621 7.21 24.50 18.51
C CYS A 621 6.46 25.38 19.52
N ARG A 622 6.77 25.19 20.81
CA ARG A 622 6.29 26.06 21.87
C ARG A 622 6.96 27.44 21.77
N GLN A 623 6.26 28.47 22.26
CA GLN A 623 6.74 29.85 22.29
C GLN A 623 8.17 29.99 22.86
N SER A 624 8.51 29.25 23.91
CA SER A 624 9.83 29.28 24.53
C SER A 624 10.97 28.91 23.56
N VAL A 625 10.73 27.95 22.65
CA VAL A 625 11.72 27.55 21.63
C VAL A 625 11.88 28.65 20.58
N VAL A 626 10.79 29.27 20.15
CA VAL A 626 10.81 30.39 19.19
C VAL A 626 11.56 31.58 19.80
N ASP A 627 11.31 31.91 21.07
CA ASP A 627 11.98 32.95 21.82
C ASP A 627 13.49 32.67 21.94
N GLN A 628 13.87 31.40 22.21
CA GLN A 628 15.27 30.96 22.29
C GLN A 628 15.99 31.18 20.95
N VAL A 629 15.41 30.67 19.84
CA VAL A 629 16.01 30.83 18.51
C VAL A 629 16.15 32.31 18.15
N TYR A 630 15.13 33.13 18.41
CA TYR A 630 15.22 34.58 18.20
C TYR A 630 16.37 35.21 19.00
N SER A 631 16.48 34.84 20.27
CA SER A 631 17.54 35.35 21.16
C SER A 631 18.94 34.93 20.74
N ILE A 632 19.12 33.69 20.27
CA ILE A 632 20.40 33.19 19.72
C ILE A 632 20.83 34.01 18.49
N VAL A 633 19.87 34.30 17.60
CA VAL A 633 20.14 34.94 16.32
C VAL A 633 20.36 36.45 16.48
N VAL A 634 19.67 37.12 17.42
CA VAL A 634 19.74 38.57 17.64
C VAL A 634 20.75 38.96 18.72
N GLY A 635 21.05 38.06 19.67
CA GLY A 635 21.87 38.34 20.84
C GLY A 635 23.37 38.55 20.55
N ASP A 636 23.86 38.15 19.37
CA ASP A 636 25.26 38.32 18.93
C ASP A 636 25.37 39.55 18.01
N ASP A 637 24.98 40.72 18.53
CA ASP A 637 24.73 41.98 17.78
C ASP A 637 25.89 42.49 16.90
N ASN A 638 27.11 41.96 17.00
CA ASN A 638 28.28 42.44 16.27
C ASN A 638 28.82 41.45 15.22
N SER A 639 28.18 40.27 15.03
CA SER A 639 28.66 39.34 14.01
C SER A 639 27.85 39.46 12.72
N GLN A 640 28.54 39.59 11.61
CA GLN A 640 27.96 39.62 10.27
C GLN A 640 27.16 38.33 10.01
N SER A 641 27.60 37.21 10.57
CA SER A 641 26.93 35.92 10.45
C SER A 641 25.54 35.94 11.08
N SER A 642 25.37 36.54 12.26
CA SER A 642 24.06 36.62 12.94
C SER A 642 23.08 37.50 12.15
N SER A 643 23.51 38.59 11.57
CA SER A 643 22.66 39.42 10.71
C SER A 643 22.18 38.69 9.46
N ILE A 644 23.03 37.86 8.83
CA ILE A 644 22.68 37.06 7.66
C ILE A 644 21.70 35.94 8.05
N MET A 645 21.91 35.23 9.18
CA MET A 645 20.98 34.24 9.70
C MET A 645 19.61 34.85 9.99
N TYR A 646 19.58 36.01 10.63
CA TYR A 646 18.36 36.73 10.95
C TYR A 646 17.52 37.02 9.70
N VAL A 647 18.18 37.60 8.68
CA VAL A 647 17.50 37.90 7.41
C VAL A 647 17.06 36.62 6.70
N ALA A 648 17.87 35.58 6.70
CA ALA A 648 17.49 34.30 6.09
C ALA A 648 16.21 33.72 6.74
N LEU A 649 16.12 33.72 8.07
CA LEU A 649 14.96 33.29 8.80
C LEU A 649 13.72 34.14 8.49
N LEU A 650 13.85 35.46 8.47
CA LEU A 650 12.78 36.39 8.14
C LEU A 650 12.24 36.16 6.72
N LEU A 651 13.15 36.04 5.73
CA LEU A 651 12.79 35.78 4.33
C LEU A 651 12.10 34.45 4.11
N GLU A 652 12.30 33.47 5.00
CA GLU A 652 11.66 32.15 4.95
C GLU A 652 10.45 32.01 5.91
N GLY A 653 9.97 33.14 6.46
CA GLY A 653 8.72 33.18 7.22
C GLY A 653 8.88 32.80 8.70
N PHE A 654 9.92 33.30 9.37
CA PHE A 654 10.07 33.12 10.81
C PHE A 654 8.78 33.52 11.55
N PRO A 655 8.24 32.69 12.47
CA PRO A 655 6.93 32.89 13.09
C PRO A 655 7.01 33.98 14.18
N MET A 656 7.09 35.24 13.76
CA MET A 656 7.20 36.41 14.64
C MET A 656 6.00 36.62 15.54
N ASP A 657 4.83 36.17 15.11
CA ASP A 657 3.56 36.18 15.86
C ASP A 657 3.56 35.19 17.05
N SER A 658 4.42 34.19 17.00
CA SER A 658 4.61 33.20 18.06
C SER A 658 5.62 33.64 19.13
N LEU A 659 6.30 34.78 18.96
CA LEU A 659 7.18 35.36 19.97
C LEU A 659 6.39 35.86 21.19
N SER A 660 7.02 35.87 22.36
CA SER A 660 6.51 36.57 23.53
C SER A 660 6.31 38.06 23.25
N ASP A 661 5.32 38.68 23.88
CA ASP A 661 4.91 40.08 23.61
C ASP A 661 6.10 41.06 23.75
N ASN A 662 6.97 40.82 24.73
CA ASN A 662 8.15 41.64 24.95
C ASN A 662 9.15 41.55 23.78
N LEU A 663 9.46 40.32 23.33
CA LEU A 663 10.38 40.09 22.22
C LEU A 663 9.74 40.51 20.88
N ARG A 664 8.44 40.33 20.69
CA ARG A 664 7.74 40.79 19.50
C ARG A 664 7.79 42.31 19.36
N ASN A 665 7.53 43.06 20.45
CA ASN A 665 7.63 44.52 20.46
C ASN A 665 9.07 45.00 20.24
N PHE A 666 10.04 44.34 20.87
CA PHE A 666 11.46 44.64 20.65
C PHE A 666 11.85 44.38 19.18
N ALA A 667 11.47 43.25 18.59
CA ALA A 667 11.75 42.92 17.20
C ALA A 667 11.17 43.96 16.23
N LYS A 668 9.90 44.34 16.45
CA LYS A 668 9.20 45.35 15.67
C LYS A 668 9.98 46.69 15.71
N GLN A 669 10.31 47.15 16.90
CA GLN A 669 11.02 48.45 17.06
C GLN A 669 12.42 48.41 16.44
N LYS A 670 13.14 47.30 16.62
CA LYS A 670 14.49 47.10 16.02
C LYS A 670 14.43 47.16 14.49
N ILE A 671 13.52 46.40 13.87
CA ILE A 671 13.38 46.35 12.40
C ILE A 671 13.05 47.73 11.83
N ILE A 672 12.15 48.49 12.44
CA ILE A 672 11.76 49.82 12.01
C ILE A 672 12.94 50.80 12.15
N THR A 673 13.63 50.76 13.28
CA THR A 673 14.80 51.66 13.56
C THR A 673 15.94 51.36 12.58
N ASP A 674 16.25 50.10 12.35
CA ASP A 674 17.32 49.68 11.43
C ASP A 674 16.99 50.08 9.98
N TYR A 675 15.73 49.99 9.57
CA TYR A 675 15.26 50.40 8.26
C TYR A 675 15.44 51.91 8.04
N PHE A 676 14.98 52.77 8.97
CA PHE A 676 15.12 54.20 8.84
C PHE A 676 16.60 54.66 8.87
N SER A 677 17.39 54.03 9.73
CA SER A 677 18.82 54.28 9.79
C SER A 677 19.54 53.92 8.45
N PHE A 678 19.07 52.87 7.77
CA PHE A 678 19.63 52.47 6.49
C PHE A 678 19.23 53.43 5.36
N ILE A 679 17.96 53.81 5.22
CA ILE A 679 17.51 54.69 4.13
C ILE A 679 18.09 56.13 4.28
N GLU A 680 18.29 56.63 5.51
CA GLU A 680 18.92 57.94 5.75
C GLU A 680 20.39 57.94 5.39
N ARG A 681 21.11 56.83 5.57
CA ARG A 681 22.56 56.72 5.29
C ARG A 681 22.90 56.38 3.84
N ILE A 682 21.90 55.94 3.04
CA ILE A 682 22.19 55.46 1.68
C ILE A 682 22.83 56.53 0.77
N ASP A 683 22.58 57.81 1.05
CA ASP A 683 23.20 58.94 0.34
C ASP A 683 24.67 59.20 0.72
N ASP A 684 25.14 58.62 1.81
CA ASP A 684 26.53 58.77 2.27
C ASP A 684 27.47 57.90 1.40
N LYS A 685 28.38 58.53 0.67
CA LYS A 685 29.32 57.83 -0.25
C LYS A 685 30.27 56.87 0.46
N SER A 686 30.26 56.85 1.80
CA SER A 686 31.10 55.99 2.64
C SER A 686 30.60 54.54 2.77
N ILE A 687 29.34 54.24 2.39
CA ILE A 687 28.75 52.89 2.52
C ILE A 687 29.01 51.99 1.30
N CYS A 688 29.77 52.46 0.33
CA CYS A 688 30.05 51.78 -0.93
C CYS A 688 31.15 50.72 -0.84
N ALA A 689 31.12 49.81 0.11
CA ALA A 689 31.89 48.58 0.04
C ALA A 689 30.96 47.36 -0.02
N PRO A 690 30.65 46.85 -1.22
CA PRO A 690 29.74 45.71 -1.39
C PRO A 690 30.37 44.35 -1.05
N CYS A 691 31.49 44.33 -0.35
CA CYS A 691 32.22 43.10 -0.03
C CYS A 691 31.59 42.29 1.10
N SER A 692 30.53 42.80 1.75
CA SER A 692 29.78 42.05 2.76
C SER A 692 28.40 41.71 2.22
N GLY A 693 28.00 40.43 2.26
CA GLY A 693 26.67 39.95 1.90
C GLY A 693 25.51 40.54 2.72
N ALA A 694 25.76 41.69 3.39
CA ALA A 694 24.82 42.35 4.30
C ALA A 694 24.21 43.64 3.72
N PHE A 695 24.46 43.98 2.43
CA PHE A 695 23.89 45.20 1.83
C PHE A 695 22.38 45.10 1.67
N GLY A 696 21.64 46.04 2.27
CA GLY A 696 20.17 46.10 2.18
C GLY A 696 19.42 45.24 3.18
N VAL A 697 20.10 44.53 4.09
CA VAL A 697 19.51 43.69 5.14
C VAL A 697 18.29 44.31 5.83
N PRO A 698 18.30 45.60 6.25
CA PRO A 698 17.14 46.21 6.92
C PRO A 698 15.90 46.32 6.02
N VAL A 699 16.06 46.49 4.71
CA VAL A 699 14.95 46.56 3.77
C VAL A 699 14.31 45.17 3.63
N PHE A 700 15.14 44.13 3.48
CA PHE A 700 14.68 42.76 3.42
C PHE A 700 13.99 42.31 4.73
N ALA A 701 14.55 42.71 5.89
CA ALA A 701 13.95 42.40 7.19
C ALA A 701 12.57 43.03 7.36
N LEU A 702 12.42 44.30 6.97
CA LEU A 702 11.13 44.99 7.02
C LEU A 702 10.14 44.32 6.05
N SER A 703 10.50 44.11 4.78
CA SER A 703 9.66 43.50 3.76
C SER A 703 9.13 42.15 4.22
N ALA A 704 9.99 41.24 4.70
CA ALA A 704 9.62 39.91 5.18
C ALA A 704 8.75 39.93 6.44
N SER A 705 8.82 40.99 7.28
CA SER A 705 8.15 41.05 8.58
C SER A 705 6.81 41.78 8.57
N LEU A 706 6.44 42.44 7.47
CA LEU A 706 5.28 43.32 7.40
C LEU A 706 3.96 42.61 7.73
N GLN A 707 3.77 41.41 7.26
CA GLN A 707 2.54 40.65 7.49
C GLN A 707 2.47 40.11 8.93
N SER A 708 3.56 39.57 9.44
CA SER A 708 3.62 38.89 10.74
C SER A 708 3.63 39.86 11.95
N LEU A 709 4.23 41.05 11.81
CA LEU A 709 4.33 42.00 12.93
C LEU A 709 3.18 43.01 13.00
N GLN A 710 2.25 43.06 12.06
CA GLN A 710 1.18 44.06 11.99
C GLN A 710 1.73 45.49 12.26
N VAL A 711 2.74 45.86 11.49
CA VAL A 711 3.39 47.16 11.64
C VAL A 711 2.35 48.25 11.46
N ILE A 712 2.15 49.13 12.48
CA ILE A 712 1.22 50.23 12.41
C ILE A 712 1.82 51.25 11.42
N ILE A 713 1.00 51.53 10.42
CA ILE A 713 1.34 52.19 9.17
C ILE A 713 1.83 53.65 9.35
N SER A 714 1.49 54.27 10.48
CA SER A 714 1.92 55.67 10.79
C SER A 714 3.40 55.86 10.97
N ASP A 715 4.15 54.76 11.17
CA ASP A 715 5.58 54.83 11.47
C ASP A 715 6.46 54.77 10.20
N ILE A 716 5.91 54.50 9.02
CA ILE A 716 6.65 54.48 7.75
C ILE A 716 6.29 55.72 6.93
N ASP A 717 7.25 56.61 6.90
CA ASP A 717 7.14 57.95 6.39
C ASP A 717 7.36 58.03 4.87
N MET A 718 7.04 59.18 4.27
CA MET A 718 7.28 59.61 2.89
C MET A 718 8.73 59.41 2.42
N LYS A 719 9.69 59.31 3.34
CA LYS A 719 11.08 58.96 3.06
C LYS A 719 11.23 57.66 2.25
N THR A 720 10.29 56.70 2.40
CA THR A 720 10.27 55.45 1.64
C THR A 720 10.05 55.69 0.12
N LEU A 721 9.17 56.64 -0.25
CA LEU A 721 8.96 56.99 -1.67
C LEU A 721 10.21 57.63 -2.27
N LYS A 722 10.88 58.57 -1.56
CA LYS A 722 12.13 59.17 -1.98
C LYS A 722 13.25 58.16 -2.13
N PHE A 723 13.29 57.17 -1.21
CA PHE A 723 14.24 56.07 -1.27
C PHE A 723 14.00 55.20 -2.50
N LEU A 724 12.75 54.89 -2.86
CA LEU A 724 12.41 54.16 -4.08
C LEU A 724 12.90 54.91 -5.34
N VAL A 725 12.58 56.18 -5.46
CA VAL A 725 13.02 57.03 -6.58
C VAL A 725 14.58 57.06 -6.67
N ALA A 726 15.25 57.22 -5.55
CA ALA A 726 16.73 57.21 -5.51
C ALA A 726 17.29 55.85 -5.94
N THR A 727 16.66 54.74 -5.51
CA THR A 727 17.03 53.36 -5.87
C THR A 727 16.90 53.11 -7.37
N ILE A 728 15.79 53.57 -8.00
CA ILE A 728 15.53 53.44 -9.44
C ILE A 728 16.60 54.24 -10.22
N ARG A 729 16.83 55.51 -9.84
CA ARG A 729 17.83 56.38 -10.51
C ARG A 729 19.22 55.79 -10.42
N ARG A 730 19.63 55.29 -9.27
CA ARG A 730 20.93 54.64 -9.09
C ARG A 730 21.07 53.38 -9.91
N TYR A 731 20.04 52.51 -9.91
CA TYR A 731 20.04 51.33 -10.75
C TYR A 731 20.31 51.64 -12.23
N ARG A 732 19.72 52.69 -12.77
CA ARG A 732 19.94 53.12 -14.16
C ARG A 732 21.36 53.57 -14.44
N HIS A 733 21.99 54.23 -13.51
CA HIS A 733 23.35 54.80 -13.69
C HIS A 733 24.49 53.83 -13.38
N LEU A 734 24.18 52.68 -12.77
CA LEU A 734 25.18 51.68 -12.45
C LEU A 734 25.60 50.87 -13.67
N THR A 735 26.94 50.71 -13.81
CA THR A 735 27.54 49.84 -14.86
C THR A 735 28.02 48.49 -14.30
N ASP A 736 28.31 48.45 -12.99
CA ASP A 736 28.74 47.22 -12.32
C ASP A 736 27.55 46.25 -12.16
N LYS A 737 27.71 45.05 -12.69
CA LYS A 737 26.68 44.02 -12.71
C LYS A 737 26.26 43.57 -11.32
N LEU A 738 27.19 43.41 -10.40
CA LEU A 738 26.91 42.95 -9.02
C LEU A 738 26.11 44.01 -8.25
N MET A 739 26.53 45.28 -8.34
CA MET A 739 25.81 46.37 -7.70
C MET A 739 24.44 46.57 -8.31
N LYS A 740 24.32 46.42 -9.63
CA LYS A 740 23.04 46.49 -10.32
C LYS A 740 22.07 45.41 -9.82
N ASP A 741 22.56 44.18 -9.58
CA ASP A 741 21.77 43.09 -8.99
C ASP A 741 21.31 43.44 -7.57
N HIS A 742 22.15 44.00 -6.73
CA HIS A 742 21.77 44.42 -5.39
C HIS A 742 20.68 45.52 -5.40
N TYR A 743 20.83 46.54 -6.23
CA TYR A 743 19.81 47.59 -6.34
C TYR A 743 18.48 47.07 -6.95
N ARG A 744 18.55 46.11 -7.86
CA ARG A 744 17.34 45.43 -8.39
C ARG A 744 16.59 44.72 -7.28
N LYS A 745 17.30 43.99 -6.41
CA LYS A 745 16.69 43.32 -5.25
C LYS A 745 16.08 44.31 -4.27
N LEU A 746 16.81 45.41 -3.97
CA LEU A 746 16.26 46.50 -3.14
C LEU A 746 15.01 47.12 -3.73
N LEU A 747 14.97 47.33 -5.05
CA LEU A 747 13.82 47.83 -5.76
C LEU A 747 12.59 46.87 -5.58
N SER A 748 12.80 45.56 -5.78
CA SER A 748 11.79 44.57 -5.58
C SER A 748 11.18 44.64 -4.18
N GLU A 749 12.01 44.54 -3.15
CA GLU A 749 11.56 44.58 -1.76
C GLU A 749 10.86 45.88 -1.36
N THR A 750 11.38 47.01 -1.87
CA THR A 750 10.78 48.33 -1.60
C THR A 750 9.39 48.45 -2.23
N LEU A 751 9.18 47.94 -3.45
CA LEU A 751 7.86 47.87 -4.07
C LEU A 751 6.89 47.03 -3.22
N GLY A 752 7.34 45.87 -2.70
CA GLY A 752 6.61 45.04 -1.77
C GLY A 752 6.25 45.76 -0.47
N ILE A 753 7.16 46.54 0.09
CA ILE A 753 6.90 47.37 1.28
C ILE A 753 5.80 48.39 0.98
N ILE A 754 5.89 49.14 -0.11
CA ILE A 754 4.93 50.18 -0.47
C ILE A 754 3.56 49.57 -0.78
N SER A 755 3.50 48.41 -1.45
CA SER A 755 2.22 47.72 -1.76
C SER A 755 1.35 47.46 -0.53
N ASN A 756 1.96 47.27 0.63
CA ASN A 756 1.31 47.09 1.92
C ASN A 756 0.88 48.38 2.60
N MET A 757 1.27 49.58 2.05
CA MET A 757 1.11 50.87 2.70
C MET A 757 0.18 51.79 1.94
N LYS A 758 -1.12 51.60 2.12
CA LYS A 758 -2.18 52.31 1.37
C LYS A 758 -2.11 53.85 1.48
N HIS A 759 -1.63 54.40 2.61
CA HIS A 759 -1.56 55.85 2.87
C HIS A 759 -0.52 56.52 1.99
N LEU A 760 0.55 55.82 1.56
CA LEU A 760 1.58 56.37 0.68
C LEU A 760 1.05 56.68 -0.74
N TYR A 761 0.02 55.99 -1.19
CA TYR A 761 -0.55 56.20 -2.52
C TYR A 761 -1.34 57.57 -2.64
N ILE A 762 -1.72 58.17 -1.53
CA ILE A 762 -2.47 59.44 -1.52
C ILE A 762 -1.54 60.64 -1.58
N SER A 763 -0.21 60.41 -1.48
CA SER A 763 0.78 61.44 -1.46
C SER A 763 1.09 61.98 -2.87
N ASP A 764 1.36 63.28 -2.96
CA ASP A 764 1.81 63.94 -4.21
C ASP A 764 3.17 63.38 -4.70
N GLU A 765 4.01 62.86 -3.82
CA GLU A 765 5.30 62.25 -4.17
C GLU A 765 5.14 60.90 -4.91
N MET A 766 3.95 60.29 -4.85
CA MET A 766 3.66 59.07 -5.60
C MET A 766 3.65 59.28 -7.12
N ASP A 767 3.37 60.50 -7.59
CA ASP A 767 3.39 60.80 -9.01
C ASP A 767 4.80 60.67 -9.59
N GLU A 768 5.84 61.14 -8.85
CA GLU A 768 7.23 60.96 -9.24
C GLU A 768 7.61 59.46 -9.31
N VAL A 769 7.16 58.66 -8.35
CA VAL A 769 7.36 57.21 -8.35
C VAL A 769 6.77 56.56 -9.58
N ILE A 770 5.52 56.88 -9.95
CA ILE A 770 4.84 56.33 -11.12
C ILE A 770 5.60 56.63 -12.39
N PHE A 771 6.08 57.87 -12.57
CA PHE A 771 6.88 58.26 -13.76
C PHE A 771 8.23 57.56 -13.82
N GLU A 772 8.93 57.39 -12.71
CA GLU A 772 10.20 56.67 -12.66
C GLU A 772 10.03 55.18 -12.94
N LEU A 773 8.92 54.58 -12.48
CA LEU A 773 8.57 53.19 -12.80
C LEU A 773 8.19 53.01 -14.28
N GLN A 774 7.40 53.96 -14.86
CA GLN A 774 7.09 53.95 -16.28
C GLN A 774 8.41 54.01 -17.11
N ASP A 775 9.29 54.92 -16.78
CA ASP A 775 10.54 55.06 -17.53
C ASP A 775 11.48 53.85 -17.37
N LEU A 776 11.49 53.22 -16.18
CA LEU A 776 12.27 52.00 -15.95
C LEU A 776 11.75 50.82 -16.74
N PHE A 777 10.44 50.54 -16.65
CA PHE A 777 9.87 49.29 -17.14
C PHE A 777 9.42 49.36 -18.60
N ILE A 778 9.13 50.54 -19.14
CA ILE A 778 8.65 50.74 -20.51
C ILE A 778 9.72 51.32 -21.44
N SER A 779 10.40 52.36 -21.03
CA SER A 779 11.41 53.06 -21.88
C SER A 779 12.80 52.42 -21.74
N GLY A 780 13.07 51.62 -20.72
CA GLY A 780 14.36 51.00 -20.42
C GLY A 780 14.65 49.74 -21.24
N SER A 781 15.92 49.35 -21.33
CA SER A 781 16.41 48.12 -21.96
C SER A 781 16.00 46.83 -21.19
N VAL A 782 15.15 46.95 -20.20
CA VAL A 782 14.81 45.92 -19.19
C VAL A 782 13.67 45.04 -19.61
N VAL A 783 12.99 45.38 -20.68
CA VAL A 783 11.69 44.71 -21.08
C VAL A 783 11.79 43.22 -21.31
N SER A 784 12.97 42.68 -21.64
CA SER A 784 13.17 41.22 -21.90
C SER A 784 14.09 40.52 -20.91
N ASP A 785 14.49 41.17 -19.80
CA ASP A 785 15.44 40.61 -18.85
C ASP A 785 14.73 39.70 -17.83
N VAL A 786 14.97 38.39 -17.94
CA VAL A 786 14.47 37.35 -17.01
C VAL A 786 14.80 37.70 -15.56
N GLN A 787 15.90 38.41 -15.32
CA GLN A 787 16.32 38.82 -13.97
C GLN A 787 15.32 39.80 -13.31
N PHE A 788 14.40 40.43 -14.07
CA PHE A 788 13.38 41.33 -13.54
C PHE A 788 12.03 40.63 -13.13
N TYR A 789 11.90 39.33 -13.27
CA TYR A 789 10.65 38.66 -12.92
C TYR A 789 10.20 38.92 -11.49
N GLN A 790 11.12 38.93 -10.52
CA GLN A 790 10.80 39.25 -9.13
C GLN A 790 10.30 40.71 -9.00
N CYS A 791 10.97 41.67 -9.61
CA CYS A 791 10.51 43.08 -9.62
C CYS A 791 9.15 43.25 -10.30
N LYS A 792 8.87 42.51 -11.36
CA LYS A 792 7.55 42.53 -12.05
C LYS A 792 6.44 41.95 -11.18
N ALA A 793 6.74 40.91 -10.39
CA ALA A 793 5.78 40.36 -9.44
C ALA A 793 5.41 41.40 -8.35
N GLU A 794 6.42 42.05 -7.76
CA GLU A 794 6.21 43.10 -6.77
C GLU A 794 5.58 44.36 -7.38
N LEU A 795 5.89 44.70 -8.64
CA LEU A 795 5.20 45.74 -9.36
C LEU A 795 3.70 45.44 -9.54
N ALA A 796 3.33 44.19 -9.84
CA ALA A 796 1.93 43.80 -9.90
C ALA A 796 1.20 44.01 -8.57
N LEU A 797 1.86 43.67 -7.45
CA LEU A 797 1.35 43.96 -6.10
C LEU A 797 1.24 45.47 -5.85
N PHE A 798 2.28 46.27 -6.21
CA PHE A 798 2.22 47.71 -6.12
C PHE A 798 1.04 48.31 -6.93
N LEU A 799 0.80 47.84 -8.12
CA LEU A 799 -0.33 48.28 -8.96
C LEU A 799 -1.70 48.08 -8.28
N THR A 800 -1.88 47.12 -7.37
CA THR A 800 -3.11 46.99 -6.59
C THR A 800 -3.40 48.24 -5.76
N GLY A 801 -2.37 48.85 -5.20
CA GLY A 801 -2.47 50.07 -4.36
C GLY A 801 -2.93 51.31 -5.16
N ILE A 802 -2.75 51.35 -6.46
CA ILE A 802 -3.13 52.45 -7.33
C ILE A 802 -4.66 52.66 -7.30
N ALA A 803 -5.45 51.67 -6.90
CA ALA A 803 -6.89 51.86 -6.66
C ALA A 803 -7.21 52.95 -5.63
N ASN A 804 -6.28 53.35 -4.78
CA ASN A 804 -6.45 54.41 -3.78
C ASN A 804 -6.15 55.80 -4.38
N ILE A 805 -5.66 55.91 -5.61
CA ILE A 805 -5.33 57.16 -6.29
C ILE A 805 -6.53 57.63 -7.12
N LYS A 806 -6.86 58.90 -7.08
CA LYS A 806 -7.85 59.49 -7.99
C LYS A 806 -7.26 59.59 -9.40
N MET A 807 -7.87 58.83 -10.33
CA MET A 807 -7.44 58.82 -11.74
C MET A 807 -8.29 59.77 -12.56
N SER A 808 -7.65 60.46 -13.49
CA SER A 808 -8.32 61.27 -14.51
C SER A 808 -8.59 60.38 -15.75
N GLU A 809 -9.78 60.53 -16.34
CA GLU A 809 -10.15 59.82 -17.60
C GLU A 809 -9.60 60.54 -18.86
N SER A 810 -9.01 61.72 -18.70
CA SER A 810 -8.42 62.45 -19.81
C SER A 810 -7.11 61.84 -20.30
N ASP A 811 -6.95 61.69 -21.60
CA ASP A 811 -5.74 61.23 -22.27
C ASP A 811 -4.58 62.27 -22.12
N ASP A 812 -4.90 63.52 -21.74
CA ASP A 812 -3.89 64.57 -21.48
C ASP A 812 -3.23 64.44 -20.07
N CYS A 813 -3.76 63.54 -19.22
CA CYS A 813 -3.17 63.35 -17.88
C CYS A 813 -2.00 62.36 -17.94
N ALA A 814 -0.79 62.85 -17.91
CA ALA A 814 0.47 62.08 -17.99
C ALA A 814 0.50 60.93 -16.94
N LYS A 815 -0.02 61.16 -15.74
CA LYS A 815 -0.10 60.18 -14.67
C LYS A 815 -1.00 59.02 -15.05
N SER A 816 -2.17 59.30 -15.58
CA SER A 816 -3.10 58.24 -16.00
C SER A 816 -2.55 57.39 -17.14
N VAL A 817 -1.91 58.06 -18.13
CA VAL A 817 -1.21 57.37 -19.21
C VAL A 817 -0.09 56.45 -18.68
N ALA A 818 0.71 56.91 -17.76
CA ALA A 818 1.79 56.14 -17.16
C ALA A 818 1.25 54.87 -16.47
N VAL A 819 0.14 54.97 -15.74
CA VAL A 819 -0.51 53.82 -15.12
C VAL A 819 -1.09 52.86 -16.12
N TRP A 820 -1.76 53.34 -17.20
CA TRP A 820 -2.23 52.46 -18.25
C TRP A 820 -1.09 51.66 -18.90
N GLU A 821 0.03 52.30 -19.21
CA GLU A 821 1.17 51.65 -19.82
C GLU A 821 1.81 50.60 -18.87
N LEU A 822 1.87 50.86 -17.57
CA LEU A 822 2.34 49.85 -16.59
C LEU A 822 1.40 48.63 -16.54
N TYR A 823 0.06 48.81 -16.56
CA TYR A 823 -0.86 47.71 -16.66
C TYR A 823 -0.73 46.97 -17.99
N HIS A 824 -0.57 47.70 -19.12
CA HIS A 824 -0.36 47.09 -20.42
C HIS A 824 0.88 46.20 -20.47
N MET A 825 1.99 46.67 -19.86
CA MET A 825 3.20 45.89 -19.75
C MET A 825 2.99 44.64 -18.91
N ALA A 826 2.36 44.76 -17.74
CA ALA A 826 2.11 43.65 -16.83
C ALA A 826 1.17 42.59 -17.44
N LEU A 827 0.12 43.00 -18.14
CA LEU A 827 -0.85 42.11 -18.82
C LEU A 827 -0.32 41.49 -20.13
N ARG A 828 0.76 42.04 -20.73
CA ARG A 828 1.47 41.46 -21.89
C ARG A 828 2.53 40.46 -21.52
N GLU A 829 2.81 40.27 -20.24
CA GLU A 829 3.75 39.25 -19.79
C GLU A 829 3.33 37.85 -20.28
N ARG A 830 4.34 37.01 -20.49
CA ARG A 830 4.12 35.65 -21.00
C ARG A 830 4.25 34.58 -19.93
N HIS A 831 4.90 34.93 -18.81
CA HIS A 831 5.01 34.00 -17.70
C HIS A 831 3.68 33.88 -16.96
N TRP A 832 3.13 32.68 -16.89
CA TRP A 832 1.79 32.43 -16.33
C TRP A 832 1.56 33.02 -14.94
N ALA A 833 2.58 32.95 -14.04
CA ALA A 833 2.47 33.48 -12.69
C ALA A 833 2.38 35.02 -12.69
N LEU A 834 3.15 35.70 -13.57
CA LEU A 834 3.09 37.15 -13.70
C LEU A 834 1.76 37.61 -14.31
N VAL A 835 1.26 36.90 -15.31
CA VAL A 835 -0.08 37.18 -15.89
C VAL A 835 -1.15 37.00 -14.82
N HIS A 836 -1.10 35.95 -14.02
CA HIS A 836 -2.04 35.73 -12.92
C HIS A 836 -2.00 36.88 -11.90
N LEU A 837 -0.81 37.30 -11.46
CA LEU A 837 -0.63 38.44 -10.55
C LEU A 837 -1.14 39.75 -11.17
N ALA A 838 -0.87 40.01 -12.45
CA ALA A 838 -1.34 41.19 -13.16
C ALA A 838 -2.87 41.22 -13.26
N LEU A 839 -3.51 40.08 -13.56
CA LEU A 839 -4.97 39.95 -13.61
C LEU A 839 -5.60 40.16 -12.22
N ALA A 840 -4.99 39.56 -11.17
CA ALA A 840 -5.45 39.77 -9.80
C ALA A 840 -5.33 41.24 -9.38
N ALA A 841 -4.20 41.89 -9.72
CA ALA A 841 -3.98 43.33 -9.47
C ALA A 841 -4.99 44.20 -10.21
N PHE A 842 -5.26 43.90 -11.49
CA PHE A 842 -6.25 44.62 -12.29
C PHE A 842 -7.68 44.41 -11.76
N GLY A 843 -8.05 43.19 -11.38
CA GLY A 843 -9.36 42.91 -10.79
C GLY A 843 -9.60 43.66 -9.47
N TYR A 844 -8.57 43.72 -8.62
CA TYR A 844 -8.60 44.51 -7.38
C TYR A 844 -8.73 46.01 -7.64
N PHE A 845 -7.96 46.53 -8.61
CA PHE A 845 -8.05 47.93 -9.07
C PHE A 845 -9.43 48.23 -9.64
N ALA A 846 -9.90 47.46 -10.58
CA ALA A 846 -11.20 47.65 -11.23
C ALA A 846 -12.39 47.65 -10.25
N SER A 847 -12.31 46.86 -9.20
CA SER A 847 -13.37 46.78 -8.18
C SER A 847 -13.43 48.02 -7.24
N ARG A 848 -12.41 48.86 -7.22
CA ARG A 848 -12.26 49.96 -6.25
C ARG A 848 -12.03 51.33 -6.87
N THR A 849 -11.59 51.38 -8.12
CA THR A 849 -11.36 52.64 -8.82
C THR A 849 -12.70 53.34 -9.13
N ASN A 850 -12.63 54.68 -9.25
CA ASN A 850 -13.71 55.52 -9.74
C ASN A 850 -13.66 55.73 -11.28
N CYS A 851 -12.69 55.13 -11.95
CA CYS A 851 -12.52 55.20 -13.39
C CYS A 851 -13.60 54.33 -14.11
N THR A 852 -14.30 54.91 -15.07
CA THR A 852 -15.32 54.18 -15.85
C THR A 852 -14.75 53.56 -17.11
N GLN A 853 -13.58 54.04 -17.60
CA GLN A 853 -12.97 53.58 -18.85
C GLN A 853 -11.92 52.50 -18.58
N LEU A 854 -12.32 51.40 -17.95
CA LEU A 854 -11.42 50.31 -17.58
C LEU A 854 -10.70 49.65 -18.78
N TRP A 855 -11.29 49.73 -19.98
CA TRP A 855 -10.69 49.20 -21.21
C TRP A 855 -9.35 49.87 -21.59
N LYS A 856 -9.08 51.08 -21.10
CA LYS A 856 -7.78 51.78 -21.31
C LYS A 856 -6.61 51.08 -20.61
N PHE A 857 -6.88 50.28 -19.58
CA PHE A 857 -5.84 49.56 -18.81
C PHE A 857 -5.53 48.18 -19.41
N VAL A 858 -6.34 47.66 -20.35
CA VAL A 858 -6.15 46.32 -20.90
C VAL A 858 -5.68 46.44 -22.35
N PRO A 859 -4.50 45.92 -22.71
CA PRO A 859 -4.02 45.95 -24.09
C PRO A 859 -4.85 45.00 -24.97
N GLN A 860 -5.09 45.41 -26.22
CA GLN A 860 -5.86 44.63 -27.19
C GLN A 860 -5.24 43.25 -27.53
N ASP A 861 -3.94 43.12 -27.36
CA ASP A 861 -3.15 41.93 -27.64
C ASP A 861 -2.86 41.09 -26.37
N ALA A 862 -3.53 41.38 -25.27
CA ALA A 862 -3.40 40.53 -24.07
C ALA A 862 -3.95 39.13 -24.33
N ALA A 863 -3.28 38.09 -23.85
CA ALA A 863 -3.64 36.69 -24.08
C ALA A 863 -5.04 36.33 -23.56
N LEU A 864 -5.50 37.00 -22.52
CA LEU A 864 -6.82 36.85 -21.90
C LEU A 864 -7.74 38.05 -22.12
N SER A 865 -7.46 38.90 -23.13
CA SER A 865 -8.30 40.03 -23.40
C SER A 865 -9.65 39.59 -23.94
N TYR A 866 -10.72 39.99 -23.28
CA TYR A 866 -12.04 40.04 -23.86
C TYR A 866 -12.00 41.07 -25.00
N ASP A 867 -12.65 40.77 -26.10
CA ASP A 867 -12.94 41.82 -27.04
C ASP A 867 -13.96 42.80 -26.40
N LEU A 868 -13.40 43.80 -25.70
CA LEU A 868 -14.20 44.80 -25.02
C LEU A 868 -15.05 45.67 -25.95
N VAL A 869 -14.75 45.65 -27.27
CA VAL A 869 -15.51 46.37 -28.29
C VAL A 869 -16.73 45.59 -28.73
N SER A 870 -16.59 44.26 -28.91
CA SER A 870 -17.67 43.39 -29.36
C SER A 870 -18.43 42.69 -28.24
N GLY A 871 -17.89 42.67 -27.03
CA GLY A 871 -18.44 41.93 -25.89
C GLY A 871 -18.42 40.39 -26.04
N ASN A 872 -17.66 39.88 -27.00
CA ASN A 872 -17.54 38.45 -27.25
C ASN A 872 -16.69 37.76 -26.19
N GLU A 873 -17.05 36.52 -25.91
CA GLU A 873 -16.27 35.67 -25.01
C GLU A 873 -14.83 35.45 -25.50
N PRO A 874 -13.86 35.28 -24.61
CA PRO A 874 -12.48 35.01 -24.99
C PRO A 874 -12.39 33.75 -25.83
N ASN A 875 -11.53 33.76 -26.84
CA ASN A 875 -11.28 32.58 -27.66
C ASN A 875 -10.44 31.57 -26.87
N GLU A 876 -11.12 30.65 -26.18
CA GLU A 876 -10.53 29.60 -25.37
C GLU A 876 -9.52 28.74 -26.16
N GLY A 877 -9.83 28.44 -27.44
CA GLY A 877 -8.92 27.66 -28.30
C GLY A 877 -7.61 28.40 -28.58
N ARG A 878 -7.65 29.72 -28.75
CA ARG A 878 -6.43 30.54 -28.91
C ARG A 878 -5.64 30.57 -27.61
N PHE A 879 -6.29 30.77 -26.47
CA PHE A 879 -5.63 30.77 -25.16
C PHE A 879 -4.96 29.42 -24.88
N MET A 880 -5.66 28.31 -25.10
CA MET A 880 -5.10 26.97 -24.88
C MET A 880 -3.92 26.68 -25.82
N SER A 881 -3.96 27.15 -27.05
CA SER A 881 -2.86 27.02 -28.03
C SER A 881 -1.64 27.82 -27.58
N GLU A 882 -1.82 29.07 -27.14
CA GLU A 882 -0.74 29.95 -26.67
C GLU A 882 -0.18 29.42 -25.32
N PHE A 883 -1.02 28.91 -24.43
CA PHE A 883 -0.64 28.29 -23.17
C PHE A 883 0.21 27.04 -23.40
N LYS A 884 -0.20 26.17 -24.33
CA LYS A 884 0.58 24.99 -24.72
C LYS A 884 1.97 25.37 -25.24
N VAL A 885 2.04 26.34 -26.16
CA VAL A 885 3.33 26.84 -26.69
C VAL A 885 4.20 27.41 -25.58
N PHE A 886 3.59 28.08 -24.59
CA PHE A 886 4.31 28.57 -23.42
C PHE A 886 4.88 27.41 -22.57
N LEU A 887 4.06 26.40 -22.26
CA LEU A 887 4.49 25.22 -21.49
C LEU A 887 5.61 24.46 -22.22
N ASP A 888 5.53 24.31 -23.54
CA ASP A 888 6.57 23.67 -24.35
C ASP A 888 7.91 24.44 -24.29
N LYS A 889 7.83 25.77 -24.27
CA LYS A 889 9.01 26.64 -24.12
C LYS A 889 9.61 26.56 -22.72
N GLU A 890 8.78 26.58 -21.67
CA GLU A 890 9.23 26.45 -20.29
C GLU A 890 9.88 25.06 -20.07
N LEU A 891 9.29 24.01 -20.61
CA LEU A 891 9.86 22.67 -20.56
C LEU A 891 11.23 22.61 -21.26
N ALA A 892 11.37 23.26 -22.43
CA ALA A 892 12.64 23.35 -23.13
C ALA A 892 13.69 24.15 -22.33
N LEU A 893 13.28 25.22 -21.63
CA LEU A 893 14.17 26.00 -20.75
C LEU A 893 14.61 25.19 -19.52
N VAL A 894 13.70 24.41 -18.93
CA VAL A 894 14.05 23.51 -17.81
C VAL A 894 15.03 22.43 -18.24
N THR A 895 14.87 21.87 -19.42
CA THR A 895 15.80 20.85 -19.98
C THR A 895 17.18 21.44 -20.34
N VAL A 896 17.24 22.70 -20.74
CA VAL A 896 18.50 23.41 -21.03
C VAL A 896 19.18 23.94 -19.75
N ALA A 897 18.38 24.27 -18.72
CA ALA A 897 18.90 24.83 -17.44
C ALA A 897 19.57 23.77 -16.54
N HIS A 898 19.48 22.48 -16.84
CA HIS A 898 20.39 21.48 -16.26
C HIS A 898 21.78 21.57 -16.90
N SER A 899 22.35 22.74 -16.88
CA SER A 899 23.77 22.89 -17.22
C SER A 899 24.60 22.06 -16.23
N SER A 900 25.64 21.40 -16.73
CA SER A 900 26.60 20.65 -15.93
C SER A 900 27.05 21.40 -14.67
N GLU A 901 27.12 22.74 -14.73
CA GLU A 901 27.49 23.62 -13.62
C GLU A 901 26.43 23.63 -12.48
N GLN A 902 25.14 23.63 -12.78
CA GLN A 902 24.10 23.58 -11.72
C GLN A 902 24.00 22.21 -11.06
N LEU A 903 24.22 21.15 -11.81
CA LEU A 903 24.30 19.79 -11.27
C LEU A 903 25.56 19.64 -10.39
N GLU A 904 26.70 20.18 -10.81
CA GLU A 904 27.93 20.21 -10.00
C GLU A 904 27.75 21.04 -8.73
N LEU A 905 27.03 22.16 -8.79
CA LEU A 905 26.70 22.98 -7.63
C LEU A 905 25.80 22.25 -6.64
N LEU A 906 24.76 21.58 -7.12
CA LEU A 906 23.86 20.77 -6.29
C LEU A 906 24.57 19.57 -5.66
N VAL A 907 25.45 18.90 -6.40
CA VAL A 907 26.28 17.79 -5.88
C VAL A 907 27.26 18.31 -4.83
N LYS A 908 27.89 19.47 -5.08
CA LYS A 908 28.80 20.10 -4.13
C LYS A 908 28.08 20.56 -2.85
N GLU A 909 26.90 21.16 -2.95
CA GLU A 909 26.05 21.49 -1.80
C GLU A 909 25.65 20.23 -1.01
N GLY A 910 25.24 19.17 -1.69
CA GLY A 910 24.89 17.90 -1.06
C GLY A 910 26.08 17.26 -0.32
N LEU A 911 27.27 17.28 -0.90
CA LEU A 911 28.50 16.78 -0.26
C LEU A 911 28.91 17.62 0.94
N MET A 912 28.83 18.96 0.86
CA MET A 912 29.08 19.86 2.00
C MET A 912 28.10 19.61 3.16
N LEU A 913 26.82 19.42 2.87
CA LEU A 913 25.83 19.14 3.89
C LEU A 913 26.05 17.78 4.55
N ARG A 914 26.46 16.79 3.79
CA ARG A 914 26.84 15.47 4.30
C ARG A 914 28.07 15.57 5.22
N GLU A 915 29.11 16.28 4.82
CA GLU A 915 30.29 16.53 5.67
C GLU A 915 29.93 17.25 6.97
N ILE A 916 29.02 18.24 6.92
CA ILE A 916 28.54 18.97 8.11
C ILE A 916 27.72 18.03 9.01
N THR A 917 26.84 17.22 8.44
CA THR A 917 26.02 16.26 9.19
C THR A 917 26.90 15.21 9.87
N GLU A 918 27.92 14.69 9.17
CA GLU A 918 28.92 13.77 9.74
C GLU A 918 29.75 14.42 10.86
N LYS A 919 30.13 15.69 10.71
CA LYS A 919 30.85 16.45 11.75
C LYS A 919 29.97 16.69 12.98
N VAL A 920 28.71 17.02 12.80
CA VAL A 920 27.74 17.22 13.91
C VAL A 920 27.42 15.89 14.61
N SER A 921 27.30 14.80 13.87
CA SER A 921 27.10 13.46 14.45
C SER A 921 28.33 12.96 15.24
N ASN A 922 29.52 13.41 14.87
CA ASN A 922 30.78 13.06 15.52
C ASN A 922 31.16 14.02 16.69
N ILE A 923 30.44 15.12 16.92
CA ILE A 923 30.54 15.90 18.14
C ILE A 923 29.81 15.14 19.25
N LYS A 924 30.45 14.08 19.75
CA LYS A 924 30.12 13.52 21.07
C LYS A 924 30.35 14.65 22.05
N LEU A 925 29.33 14.99 22.83
CA LEU A 925 29.42 15.81 24.03
C LEU A 925 30.57 15.26 24.86
N GLU A 926 31.70 15.95 24.86
CA GLU A 926 32.67 15.79 25.94
C GLU A 926 31.99 16.29 27.22
N PRO A 927 31.84 15.48 28.26
CA PRO A 927 31.37 15.98 29.54
C PRO A 927 32.44 16.89 30.11
N THR A 928 32.08 18.17 30.30
CA THR A 928 32.84 19.14 31.08
C THR A 928 33.28 18.51 32.37
N GLY A 929 34.58 18.57 32.63
CA GLY A 929 35.30 17.85 33.63
C GLY A 929 34.78 17.97 35.07
N CYS A 930 34.79 16.85 35.72
CA CYS A 930 35.09 16.71 37.15
C CYS A 930 36.08 15.56 37.29
N GLU A 931 37.17 15.86 37.98
CA GLU A 931 38.33 15.03 38.23
C GLU A 931 38.06 13.76 38.99
N ASN A 932 38.76 12.70 38.55
CA ASN A 932 39.34 11.58 39.27
C ASN A 932 38.53 10.82 40.36
N MET A 933 38.17 9.60 40.04
CA MET A 933 38.66 8.45 40.81
C MET A 933 38.49 7.15 40.00
N GLU A 934 39.61 6.44 39.88
CA GLU A 934 39.69 5.09 39.30
C GLU A 934 38.80 4.11 40.09
N THR A 935 37.99 3.34 39.45
CA THR A 935 37.80 1.89 39.76
C THR A 935 37.11 1.18 38.59
N ASP A 936 37.64 0.01 38.33
CA ASP A 936 37.21 -1.00 37.34
C ASP A 936 35.72 -1.29 37.36
N GLY A 937 35.19 -1.59 36.13
CA GLY A 937 34.01 -2.41 36.07
C GLY A 937 32.94 -2.01 35.08
N GLU A 938 32.82 -2.81 34.04
CA GLU A 938 31.61 -3.10 33.27
C GLU A 938 30.86 -1.97 32.52
N ILE A 939 30.85 -2.12 31.22
CA ILE A 939 30.00 -1.45 30.27
C ILE A 939 28.52 -1.58 30.68
N GLN A 940 27.97 -0.51 31.27
CA GLN A 940 26.52 -0.42 31.52
C GLN A 940 25.88 0.41 30.42
N CYS A 941 25.06 -0.29 29.62
CA CYS A 941 24.00 0.31 28.77
C CYS A 941 23.20 1.35 29.55
N ASN A 942 22.96 2.53 28.93
CA ASN A 942 22.11 3.58 29.48
C ASN A 942 20.74 3.03 29.89
N LYS A 943 20.53 2.88 31.19
CA LYS A 943 19.24 2.56 31.79
C LYS A 943 18.31 3.78 31.61
N ARG A 944 17.26 3.63 30.79
CA ARG A 944 16.05 4.47 30.87
C ARG A 944 15.65 4.55 32.35
N ARG A 945 15.36 5.73 32.86
CA ARG A 945 14.76 5.90 34.19
C ARG A 945 13.45 5.10 34.21
N LYS A 946 13.45 3.97 34.90
CA LYS A 946 12.22 3.22 35.17
C LYS A 946 11.34 4.08 36.06
N LEU A 947 10.05 4.13 35.74
CA LEU A 947 9.03 4.63 36.65
C LEU A 947 9.20 3.90 38.01
N PRO A 948 9.02 4.59 39.14
CA PRO A 948 9.07 3.96 40.45
C PRO A 948 8.20 2.69 40.47
N ASP A 949 8.71 1.60 41.01
CA ASP A 949 8.07 0.26 40.95
C ASP A 949 6.60 0.28 41.39
N GLY A 950 6.23 1.17 42.34
CA GLY A 950 4.85 1.37 42.79
C GLY A 950 3.95 1.97 41.71
N ILE A 951 4.45 2.92 40.90
CA ILE A 951 3.68 3.57 39.81
C ILE A 951 3.56 2.59 38.64
N SER A 952 4.64 1.89 38.28
CA SER A 952 4.62 0.87 37.22
C SER A 952 3.63 -0.24 37.53
N LYS A 953 3.60 -0.73 38.76
CA LYS A 953 2.68 -1.77 39.23
C LYS A 953 1.22 -1.27 39.30
N GLY A 954 1.04 0.01 39.67
CA GLY A 954 -0.28 0.66 39.66
C GLY A 954 -0.86 0.79 38.24
N VAL A 955 -0.04 1.18 37.27
CA VAL A 955 -0.44 1.28 35.86
C VAL A 955 -0.77 -0.10 35.27
N GLU A 956 0.00 -1.13 35.61
CA GLU A 956 -0.27 -2.51 35.18
C GLU A 956 -1.59 -3.05 35.76
N LEU A 957 -1.88 -2.77 37.05
CA LEU A 957 -3.15 -3.13 37.68
C LEU A 957 -4.33 -2.39 37.05
N LEU A 958 -4.16 -1.12 36.68
CA LEU A 958 -5.19 -0.30 36.02
C LEU A 958 -5.47 -0.83 34.59
N GLN A 959 -4.43 -1.20 33.83
CA GLN A 959 -4.56 -1.80 32.50
C GLN A 959 -5.27 -3.16 32.57
N ASN A 960 -4.91 -4.00 33.51
CA ASN A 960 -5.56 -5.28 33.74
C ASN A 960 -7.02 -5.11 34.18
N GLY A 961 -7.32 -4.14 35.06
CA GLY A 961 -8.66 -3.80 35.49
C GLY A 961 -9.55 -3.33 34.33
N LEU A 962 -9.04 -2.44 33.45
CA LEU A 962 -9.76 -1.98 32.26
C LEU A 962 -10.03 -3.12 31.27
N LYS A 963 -9.11 -4.07 31.12
CA LYS A 963 -9.31 -5.25 30.29
C LYS A 963 -10.41 -6.15 30.85
N PHE A 964 -10.44 -6.40 32.18
CA PHE A 964 -11.51 -7.16 32.84
C PHE A 964 -12.89 -6.47 32.69
N ILE A 965 -12.95 -5.14 32.79
CA ILE A 965 -14.16 -4.37 32.56
C ILE A 965 -14.61 -4.51 31.10
N GLY A 966 -13.71 -4.43 30.12
CA GLY A 966 -14.00 -4.61 28.72
C GLY A 966 -14.55 -6.00 28.39
N ASP A 967 -13.95 -7.05 28.96
CA ASP A 967 -14.39 -8.43 28.82
C ASP A 967 -15.77 -8.64 29.46
N GLY A 968 -16.01 -8.04 30.65
CA GLY A 968 -17.30 -8.08 31.35
C GLY A 968 -18.41 -7.36 30.57
N ILE A 969 -18.14 -6.19 29.97
CA ILE A 969 -19.10 -5.47 29.11
C ILE A 969 -19.43 -6.30 27.87
N SER A 970 -18.45 -6.96 27.27
CA SER A 970 -18.65 -7.82 26.11
C SER A 970 -19.54 -9.02 26.41
N GLN A 971 -19.39 -9.63 27.61
CA GLN A 971 -20.27 -10.72 28.08
C GLN A 971 -21.67 -10.20 28.43
N TRP A 972 -21.78 -9.00 29.00
CA TRP A 972 -23.07 -8.43 29.36
C TRP A 972 -23.89 -8.02 28.13
N GLN A 973 -23.26 -7.52 27.08
CA GLN A 973 -23.90 -7.21 25.80
C GLN A 973 -24.43 -8.46 25.07
N GLN A 974 -23.87 -9.63 25.34
CA GLN A 974 -24.37 -10.89 24.79
C GLN A 974 -25.60 -11.44 25.53
N ASN A 975 -25.85 -11.01 26.77
CA ASN A 975 -26.99 -11.43 27.59
C ASN A 975 -28.04 -10.33 27.64
N GLN A 976 -28.78 -10.13 26.56
CA GLN A 976 -29.84 -9.09 26.44
C GLN A 976 -31.06 -9.38 27.32
N SER A 977 -30.96 -9.38 28.64
CA SER A 977 -32.17 -9.32 29.48
C SER A 977 -31.92 -8.90 30.93
N GLU A 978 -31.28 -7.79 31.22
CA GLU A 978 -31.31 -7.30 32.60
C GLU A 978 -31.25 -5.76 32.74
N SER A 979 -32.03 -5.32 33.62
CA SER A 979 -32.56 -4.04 34.08
C SER A 979 -31.69 -2.75 33.98
N ILE A 980 -32.35 -1.66 33.65
CA ILE A 980 -31.90 -0.25 33.70
C ILE A 980 -31.17 0.10 35.02
N GLU A 981 -31.53 -0.53 36.15
CA GLU A 981 -30.94 -0.32 37.47
C GLU A 981 -29.47 -0.75 37.60
N LEU A 982 -29.05 -1.80 36.85
CA LEU A 982 -27.67 -2.26 36.78
C LEU A 982 -26.80 -1.32 35.90
N GLN A 983 -27.41 -0.74 34.89
CA GLN A 983 -26.74 0.20 33.98
C GLN A 983 -26.43 1.53 34.71
N ASP A 984 -27.35 2.02 35.56
CA ASP A 984 -27.11 3.21 36.39
C ASP A 984 -26.05 2.99 37.48
N LYS A 985 -26.00 1.82 38.10
CA LYS A 985 -24.94 1.45 39.05
C LYS A 985 -23.57 1.39 38.39
N PHE A 986 -23.51 0.84 37.16
CA PHE A 986 -22.26 0.75 36.44
C PHE A 986 -21.75 2.13 36.00
N LEU A 987 -22.65 3.01 35.50
CA LEU A 987 -22.31 4.38 35.11
C LEU A 987 -21.85 5.22 36.32
N THR A 988 -22.46 5.01 37.49
CA THR A 988 -22.04 5.67 38.73
C THR A 988 -20.64 5.23 39.17
N GLN A 989 -20.28 3.96 39.01
CA GLN A 989 -18.94 3.47 39.35
C GLN A 989 -17.88 3.93 38.33
N LEU A 990 -18.24 4.06 37.03
CA LEU A 990 -17.37 4.63 36.00
C LEU A 990 -17.07 6.11 36.27
N SER A 991 -18.08 6.89 36.69
CA SER A 991 -17.91 8.30 37.10
C SER A 991 -16.95 8.44 38.30
N CYS A 992 -17.06 7.58 39.32
CA CYS A 992 -16.11 7.57 40.41
C CYS A 992 -14.68 7.24 40.00
N LEU A 993 -14.49 6.38 38.97
CA LEU A 993 -13.18 6.05 38.42
C LEU A 993 -12.58 7.22 37.63
N GLU A 994 -13.42 7.97 36.92
CA GLU A 994 -13.06 9.19 36.20
C GLU A 994 -12.60 10.31 37.14
N ASP A 995 -13.26 10.45 38.29
CA ASP A 995 -12.88 11.38 39.33
C ASP A 995 -11.54 11.05 39.96
N VAL A 996 -11.24 9.77 40.21
CA VAL A 996 -9.96 9.32 40.74
C VAL A 996 -8.83 9.54 39.70
N ILE A 997 -9.05 9.24 38.42
CA ILE A 997 -8.08 9.49 37.35
C ILE A 997 -7.80 10.99 37.22
N SER A 998 -8.83 11.81 37.28
CA SER A 998 -8.70 13.28 37.23
C SER A 998 -7.93 13.86 38.42
N GLN A 999 -8.10 13.29 39.63
CA GLN A 999 -7.30 13.65 40.80
C GLN A 999 -5.82 13.27 40.64
N ILE A 1000 -5.53 12.08 40.09
CA ILE A 1000 -4.14 11.62 39.81
C ILE A 1000 -3.48 12.53 38.78
N VAL A 1001 -4.18 12.89 37.71
CA VAL A 1001 -3.68 13.81 36.69
C VAL A 1001 -3.49 15.22 37.25
N GLY A 1002 -4.37 15.67 38.14
CA GLY A 1002 -4.23 16.94 38.86
C GLY A 1002 -2.99 16.99 39.76
N MET A 1003 -2.62 15.87 40.40
CA MET A 1003 -1.42 15.76 41.25
C MET A 1003 -0.13 15.78 40.43
N THR A 1004 -0.15 15.27 39.19
CA THR A 1004 1.04 15.30 38.30
C THR A 1004 1.28 16.67 37.68
N ASN A 1005 0.26 17.55 37.62
CA ASN A 1005 0.37 18.91 37.10
C ASN A 1005 0.72 19.97 38.16
N SER A 1006 0.77 19.60 39.41
CA SER A 1006 1.08 20.49 40.54
C SER A 1006 2.48 20.27 41.15
N GLY A 1007 3.38 19.51 40.45
CA GLY A 1007 4.74 19.24 40.88
C GLY A 1007 5.79 19.99 40.07
#